data_b00d618e6d9a34000c7ffdaefeea287c
#
_entry.id   b00d618e6d9a34000c7ffdaefeea287c
#
_cell.length_a   1.000
_cell.length_b   1.000
_cell.length_c   1.000
_cell.angle_alpha   90.00
_cell.angle_beta   90.00
_cell.angle_gamma   90.00
#
_symmetry.space_group_name_H-M   'P 1'
#
loop_
_entity.id
_entity.type
_entity.pdbx_description
1 polymer ?
#
loop_
_entity_poly.entity_id
_entity_poly.type
_entity_poly.pdbx_seq_one_letter_code
_entity_poly.pdbx_strand_id
1 'polypeptide(L)'
;MNIGEVLSGRAKSNGVRWLLLSPTAQQVLADQVRALLPAGARVGPCRLREARFKAGRRIAAYYDAFVNTESRHEDDVRPIAVTWGANTHEDKHEETVALAKVHAEAVGRGLAAPFRQLMADFSEWTMRVWVSPLDTRFTQLVRFSDPQHVRAVLANTGVAASDRHRTSEYTIRFLKYRPGMRHVLRYDPLDPVDETIFAKLYIVEDWARAYRREDAARAFRVASKAADWLAEHGNNASCLRPLAHVAEDAVVLYPRAVGTPLSDYAQRSVGSVAPWLKRSGEALCSLHQMPAALVDPLGPPHDFAAEIRLIAKKTNHMSTLLPEVGSAIETLLDRARELHARLPQEPPTFTHGDFKSEHTWVAPGRLTLMDFDSAHLADPALDVGYFLADCQFLHPAYDQAGLEQLHESFFAGYAPGVPKERLIRARLYEATGLIKCAVRRVPLFEHDWVSRTAALVGRAQAVLNDRQFALVTPRHTSATTEPEESNEDGSSEPIVQSAVDSALVAPSTDGEPDISALAVALDRDELVRQIGLLPASRWPWGVPQEVRIQVLSCHWEPHCTLEIVLRTQSGCHRLIGKVYATDHQNVYQVMERLRQAGFDPDAEFSIPLPLAYFPSLRLLLQERVEGMSAKEIFEHGDERQCAAVAERSARWLVRFQTVAAPAGRISGIDRFLSSAERKCRLISESDALLASKCEQLLERLRAAAPSFGAVSTCAGHGDYCEHQIIFAAGRTAVVDWDLYDIADPARDVAKFIVSLERLAMRHFGGTRALDGAAAAFLRTYLEAGGDPRVPVALPFYKAVFWLKGRTKAIQTRTPGWRERAEIMLDEGLRSLSGRQASHITPPAP
;
A
#
# COMPACT_ATOMS: atom_id res chain seq x y z
N MET A 1 -7.62 -34.57 1.84
CA MET A 1 -6.19 -34.34 2.16
C MET A 1 -6.04 -34.41 3.67
N ASN A 2 -5.05 -35.13 4.19
CA ASN A 2 -4.86 -35.28 5.64
C ASN A 2 -3.96 -34.16 6.17
N ILE A 3 -4.34 -33.52 7.28
CA ILE A 3 -3.57 -32.41 7.90
C ILE A 3 -2.16 -32.86 8.28
N GLY A 4 -1.99 -34.10 8.74
CA GLY A 4 -0.68 -34.69 9.05
C GLY A 4 0.28 -34.75 7.85
N GLU A 5 -0.24 -34.97 6.64
CA GLU A 5 0.56 -34.92 5.41
C GLU A 5 0.98 -33.49 5.05
N VAL A 6 0.09 -32.51 5.30
CA VAL A 6 0.40 -31.11 5.10
C VAL A 6 1.47 -30.64 6.09
N LEU A 7 1.31 -30.96 7.38
CA LEU A 7 2.25 -30.57 8.43
C LEU A 7 3.63 -31.22 8.26
N SER A 8 3.68 -32.48 7.82
CA SER A 8 4.95 -33.17 7.50
C SER A 8 5.63 -32.65 6.23
N GLY A 9 4.92 -31.85 5.42
CA GLY A 9 5.40 -31.35 4.13
C GLY A 9 5.25 -32.37 2.97
N ARG A 10 4.76 -33.60 3.24
CA ARG A 10 4.55 -34.61 2.19
C ARG A 10 3.58 -34.17 1.10
N ALA A 11 2.58 -33.37 1.49
CA ALA A 11 1.64 -32.78 0.55
C ALA A 11 2.21 -31.56 -0.22
N LYS A 12 3.48 -31.21 -0.02
CA LYS A 12 4.22 -30.10 -0.64
C LYS A 12 3.45 -28.77 -0.53
N SER A 13 3.75 -27.83 -1.42
CA SER A 13 3.10 -26.50 -1.46
C SER A 13 1.59 -26.57 -1.70
N ASN A 14 1.11 -27.56 -2.49
CA ASN A 14 -0.32 -27.72 -2.77
C ASN A 14 -1.12 -28.06 -1.51
N GLY A 15 -0.55 -28.83 -0.60
CA GLY A 15 -1.18 -29.14 0.68
C GLY A 15 -1.31 -27.90 1.58
N VAL A 16 -0.27 -27.09 1.65
CA VAL A 16 -0.30 -25.84 2.42
C VAL A 16 -1.35 -24.89 1.85
N ARG A 17 -1.40 -24.72 0.53
CA ARG A 17 -2.40 -23.88 -0.13
C ARG A 17 -3.82 -24.41 0.07
N TRP A 18 -4.01 -25.71 -0.02
CA TRP A 18 -5.32 -26.34 0.25
C TRP A 18 -5.80 -26.01 1.66
N LEU A 19 -4.94 -26.15 2.67
CA LEU A 19 -5.30 -25.88 4.07
C LEU A 19 -5.63 -24.41 4.32
N LEU A 20 -4.97 -23.51 3.61
CA LEU A 20 -5.13 -22.06 3.82
C LEU A 20 -6.27 -21.45 2.99
N LEU A 21 -6.55 -21.99 1.80
CA LEU A 21 -7.36 -21.29 0.79
C LEU A 21 -8.53 -22.11 0.22
N SER A 22 -8.59 -23.44 0.44
CA SER A 22 -9.69 -24.21 -0.15
C SER A 22 -11.04 -23.80 0.47
N PRO A 23 -12.14 -23.82 -0.30
CA PRO A 23 -13.47 -23.53 0.21
C PRO A 23 -13.83 -24.38 1.43
N THR A 24 -13.45 -25.67 1.42
CA THR A 24 -13.68 -26.58 2.54
C THR A 24 -12.95 -26.14 3.80
N ALA A 25 -11.65 -25.79 3.70
CA ALA A 25 -10.87 -25.34 4.85
C ALA A 25 -11.35 -23.98 5.37
N GLN A 26 -11.75 -23.07 4.48
CA GLN A 26 -12.33 -21.78 4.86
C GLN A 26 -13.70 -21.94 5.54
N GLN A 27 -14.53 -22.87 5.07
CA GLN A 27 -15.82 -23.17 5.72
C GLN A 27 -15.58 -23.75 7.12
N VAL A 28 -14.67 -24.70 7.27
CA VAL A 28 -14.29 -25.25 8.57
C VAL A 28 -13.81 -24.14 9.50
N LEU A 29 -12.94 -23.26 9.04
CA LEU A 29 -12.47 -22.13 9.84
C LEU A 29 -13.63 -21.23 10.29
N ALA A 30 -14.54 -20.87 9.38
CA ALA A 30 -15.70 -20.05 9.69
C ALA A 30 -16.63 -20.74 10.73
N ASP A 31 -16.84 -22.06 10.60
CA ASP A 31 -17.65 -22.82 11.55
C ASP A 31 -17.00 -22.89 12.95
N GLN A 32 -15.67 -23.05 13.01
CA GLN A 32 -14.96 -23.04 14.29
C GLN A 32 -14.93 -21.64 14.93
N VAL A 33 -14.78 -20.57 14.16
CA VAL A 33 -14.90 -19.20 14.65
C VAL A 33 -16.32 -18.94 15.15
N ARG A 34 -17.34 -19.44 14.43
CA ARG A 34 -18.75 -19.33 14.85
C ARG A 34 -19.02 -20.02 16.19
N ALA A 35 -18.35 -21.14 16.47
CA ALA A 35 -18.48 -21.86 17.75
C ALA A 35 -18.01 -21.02 18.95
N LEU A 36 -17.16 -20.02 18.72
CA LEU A 36 -16.70 -19.07 19.77
C LEU A 36 -17.68 -17.92 20.03
N LEU A 37 -18.72 -17.80 19.22
CA LEU A 37 -19.68 -16.69 19.25
C LEU A 37 -21.02 -17.10 19.89
N PRO A 38 -21.88 -16.14 20.27
CA PRO A 38 -23.27 -16.42 20.67
C PRO A 38 -24.08 -17.08 19.56
N ALA A 39 -25.17 -17.78 19.92
CA ALA A 39 -26.14 -18.29 18.96
C ALA A 39 -26.73 -17.12 18.16
N GLY A 40 -26.89 -17.32 16.82
CA GLY A 40 -27.39 -16.29 15.91
C GLY A 40 -26.31 -15.42 15.26
N ALA A 41 -25.09 -15.41 15.79
CA ALA A 41 -23.99 -14.67 15.15
C ALA A 41 -23.60 -15.28 13.81
N ARG A 42 -23.29 -14.41 12.84
CA ARG A 42 -22.82 -14.81 11.51
C ARG A 42 -21.34 -14.50 11.38
N VAL A 43 -20.61 -15.42 10.75
CA VAL A 43 -19.19 -15.24 10.42
C VAL A 43 -19.10 -15.16 8.89
N GLY A 44 -18.60 -14.02 8.41
CA GLY A 44 -18.26 -13.83 7.01
C GLY A 44 -16.96 -14.56 6.63
N PRO A 45 -16.47 -14.36 5.41
CA PRO A 45 -15.24 -14.99 4.94
C PRO A 45 -14.04 -14.50 5.76
N CYS A 46 -13.22 -15.43 6.27
CA CYS A 46 -11.97 -15.10 6.96
C CYS A 46 -10.89 -14.72 5.94
N ARG A 47 -10.46 -13.46 5.91
CA ARG A 47 -9.47 -12.96 4.96
C ARG A 47 -8.05 -13.29 5.45
N LEU A 48 -7.33 -14.14 4.70
CA LEU A 48 -5.94 -14.48 5.00
C LEU A 48 -5.02 -13.25 4.78
N ARG A 49 -4.23 -12.94 5.81
CA ARG A 49 -3.23 -11.86 5.81
C ARG A 49 -1.81 -12.38 5.62
N GLU A 50 -1.47 -13.45 6.32
CA GLU A 50 -0.13 -14.01 6.35
C GLU A 50 -0.19 -15.48 6.79
N ALA A 51 0.75 -16.29 6.32
CA ALA A 51 0.93 -17.65 6.78
C ALA A 51 2.42 -17.99 6.91
N ARG A 52 2.73 -18.87 7.87
CA ARG A 52 4.08 -19.37 8.15
C ARG A 52 4.04 -20.87 8.35
N PHE A 53 4.94 -21.56 7.67
CA PHE A 53 5.11 -22.99 7.78
C PHE A 53 6.42 -23.33 8.50
N LYS A 54 6.32 -24.20 9.50
CA LYS A 54 7.48 -24.83 10.16
C LYS A 54 7.34 -26.34 9.95
N ALA A 55 8.15 -26.86 9.03
CA ALA A 55 8.09 -28.27 8.63
C ALA A 55 8.15 -29.21 9.84
N GLY A 56 7.28 -30.21 9.84
CA GLY A 56 7.16 -31.19 10.92
C GLY A 56 6.63 -30.68 12.26
N ARG A 57 6.32 -29.37 12.36
CA ARG A 57 5.90 -28.76 13.63
C ARG A 57 4.51 -28.11 13.52
N ARG A 58 4.38 -27.02 12.76
CA ARG A 58 3.14 -26.25 12.70
C ARG A 58 3.00 -25.38 11.46
N ILE A 59 1.77 -25.06 11.10
CA ILE A 59 1.40 -23.93 10.26
C ILE A 59 0.75 -22.89 11.16
N ALA A 60 1.13 -21.63 11.03
CA ALA A 60 0.45 -20.51 11.65
C ALA A 60 -0.05 -19.56 10.58
N ALA A 61 -1.32 -19.19 10.63
CA ALA A 61 -1.93 -18.26 9.69
C ALA A 61 -2.70 -17.18 10.44
N TYR A 62 -2.75 -15.99 9.87
CA TYR A 62 -3.35 -14.81 10.46
C TYR A 62 -4.42 -14.29 9.51
N TYR A 63 -5.63 -14.12 10.03
CA TYR A 63 -6.81 -13.73 9.26
C TYR A 63 -7.49 -12.52 9.89
N ASP A 64 -8.24 -11.80 9.07
CA ASP A 64 -9.32 -10.94 9.53
C ASP A 64 -10.63 -11.74 9.46
N ALA A 65 -11.31 -11.92 10.56
CA ALA A 65 -12.64 -12.51 10.64
C ALA A 65 -13.68 -11.39 10.67
N PHE A 66 -14.65 -11.47 9.77
CA PHE A 66 -15.80 -10.56 9.71
C PHE A 66 -16.93 -11.18 10.54
N VAL A 67 -17.34 -10.51 11.60
CA VAL A 67 -18.34 -11.02 12.54
C VAL A 67 -19.53 -10.08 12.59
N ASN A 68 -20.71 -10.60 12.30
CA ASN A 68 -21.96 -9.86 12.41
C ASN A 68 -22.83 -10.46 13.51
N THR A 69 -23.38 -9.62 14.38
CA THR A 69 -24.32 -10.02 15.43
C THR A 69 -25.61 -9.21 15.30
N GLU A 70 -26.74 -9.80 15.64
CA GLU A 70 -28.06 -9.14 15.57
C GLU A 70 -28.14 -7.80 16.34
N SER A 71 -27.25 -7.61 17.30
CA SER A 71 -27.15 -6.38 18.11
C SER A 71 -26.27 -5.26 17.51
N ARG A 72 -25.54 -5.54 16.44
CA ARG A 72 -24.69 -4.55 15.73
C ARG A 72 -24.93 -4.68 14.23
N HIS A 73 -25.30 -3.58 13.61
CA HIS A 73 -25.56 -3.53 12.14
C HIS A 73 -24.29 -3.43 11.29
N GLU A 74 -23.12 -3.35 11.90
CA GLU A 74 -21.82 -3.29 11.21
C GLU A 74 -21.02 -4.56 11.47
N ASP A 75 -20.34 -5.06 10.43
CA ASP A 75 -19.39 -6.16 10.53
C ASP A 75 -18.19 -5.74 11.41
N ASP A 76 -18.04 -6.34 12.58
CA ASP A 76 -16.85 -6.16 13.41
C ASP A 76 -15.70 -7.01 12.84
N VAL A 77 -14.62 -6.34 12.43
CA VAL A 77 -13.43 -7.02 11.89
C VAL A 77 -12.52 -7.41 13.06
N ARG A 78 -12.42 -8.72 13.31
CA ARG A 78 -11.57 -9.27 14.37
C ARG A 78 -10.36 -9.98 13.80
N PRO A 79 -9.14 -9.52 14.11
CA PRO A 79 -7.94 -10.28 13.80
C PRO A 79 -7.92 -11.60 14.60
N ILE A 80 -7.70 -12.69 13.88
CA ILE A 80 -7.56 -14.03 14.47
C ILE A 80 -6.24 -14.65 14.02
N ALA A 81 -5.68 -15.50 14.88
CA ALA A 81 -4.54 -16.34 14.53
C ALA A 81 -4.93 -17.80 14.65
N VAL A 82 -4.56 -18.58 13.65
CA VAL A 82 -4.88 -20.00 13.57
C VAL A 82 -3.59 -20.78 13.50
N THR A 83 -3.47 -21.79 14.33
CA THR A 83 -2.31 -22.70 14.33
C THR A 83 -2.77 -24.12 14.10
N TRP A 84 -2.17 -24.82 13.14
CA TRP A 84 -2.29 -26.26 12.98
C TRP A 84 -0.97 -26.91 13.38
N GLY A 85 -1.04 -27.97 14.17
CA GLY A 85 0.14 -28.74 14.60
C GLY A 85 -0.05 -29.48 15.91
N ALA A 86 0.85 -30.42 16.19
CA ALA A 86 0.83 -31.16 17.44
C ALA A 86 1.01 -30.19 18.63
N ASN A 87 0.09 -30.22 19.56
CA ASN A 87 0.25 -29.60 20.86
C ASN A 87 1.34 -30.39 21.61
N THR A 88 2.52 -29.79 21.75
CA THR A 88 3.52 -30.31 22.68
C THR A 88 2.99 -30.16 24.11
N HIS A 89 2.96 -31.26 24.81
CA HIS A 89 2.28 -31.38 26.11
C HIS A 89 3.02 -30.76 27.31
N GLU A 90 4.19 -30.12 27.07
CA GLU A 90 5.14 -29.83 28.17
C GLU A 90 4.85 -28.56 28.99
N ASP A 91 4.02 -27.60 28.49
CA ASP A 91 3.79 -26.32 29.23
C ASP A 91 2.31 -26.02 29.53
N LYS A 92 1.44 -27.03 29.59
CA LYS A 92 -0.02 -26.81 29.59
C LYS A 92 -0.59 -26.11 30.84
N HIS A 93 0.01 -26.27 32.00
CA HIS A 93 -0.63 -25.76 33.24
C HIS A 93 -0.41 -24.26 33.42
N GLU A 94 0.82 -23.79 33.27
CA GLU A 94 1.14 -22.37 33.41
C GLU A 94 0.51 -21.54 32.28
N GLU A 95 0.56 -22.06 31.01
CA GLU A 95 -0.12 -21.43 29.90
C GLU A 95 -1.65 -21.31 30.12
N THR A 96 -2.28 -22.33 30.70
CA THR A 96 -3.72 -22.33 31.00
C THR A 96 -4.09 -21.28 32.06
N VAL A 97 -3.30 -21.12 33.09
CA VAL A 97 -3.53 -20.13 34.16
C VAL A 97 -3.32 -18.72 33.63
N ALA A 98 -2.24 -18.48 32.86
CA ALA A 98 -1.99 -17.19 32.22
C ALA A 98 -3.12 -16.83 31.25
N LEU A 99 -3.59 -17.81 30.48
CA LEU A 99 -4.67 -17.64 29.51
C LEU A 99 -5.97 -17.23 30.19
N ALA A 100 -6.35 -17.92 31.29
CA ALA A 100 -7.57 -17.61 32.04
C ALA A 100 -7.53 -16.19 32.62
N LYS A 101 -6.37 -15.75 33.10
CA LYS A 101 -6.16 -14.40 33.63
C LYS A 101 -6.34 -13.33 32.55
N VAL A 102 -5.67 -13.49 31.39
CA VAL A 102 -5.73 -12.53 30.26
C VAL A 102 -7.14 -12.49 29.66
N HIS A 103 -7.79 -13.65 29.56
CA HIS A 103 -9.19 -13.73 29.11
C HIS A 103 -10.15 -13.03 30.08
N ALA A 104 -10.01 -13.26 31.36
CA ALA A 104 -10.84 -12.59 32.38
C ALA A 104 -10.67 -11.06 32.34
N GLU A 105 -9.44 -10.58 32.15
CA GLU A 105 -9.20 -9.15 31.99
C GLU A 105 -9.87 -8.59 30.71
N ALA A 106 -9.81 -9.30 29.59
CA ALA A 106 -10.48 -8.90 28.35
C ALA A 106 -12.01 -8.85 28.52
N VAL A 107 -12.59 -9.82 29.21
CA VAL A 107 -14.03 -9.84 29.53
C VAL A 107 -14.39 -8.68 30.45
N GLY A 108 -13.62 -8.46 31.53
CA GLY A 108 -13.87 -7.38 32.50
C GLY A 108 -13.82 -5.98 31.88
N ARG A 109 -13.05 -5.80 30.81
CA ARG A 109 -12.96 -4.55 30.00
C ARG A 109 -13.97 -4.48 28.87
N GLY A 110 -14.81 -5.50 28.67
CA GLY A 110 -15.76 -5.54 27.55
C GLY A 110 -15.13 -5.81 26.17
N LEU A 111 -13.83 -6.13 26.09
CA LEU A 111 -13.08 -6.33 24.84
C LEU A 111 -13.26 -7.73 24.24
N ALA A 112 -13.81 -8.67 25.01
CA ALA A 112 -14.10 -10.01 24.50
C ALA A 112 -15.31 -10.04 23.56
N ALA A 113 -16.30 -9.16 23.76
CA ALA A 113 -17.52 -9.14 22.97
C ALA A 113 -17.22 -8.92 21.46
N PRO A 114 -17.94 -9.63 20.56
CA PRO A 114 -19.08 -10.52 20.85
C PRO A 114 -18.69 -11.98 21.17
N PHE A 115 -17.39 -12.30 21.28
CA PHE A 115 -16.92 -13.65 21.52
C PHE A 115 -17.19 -14.09 22.97
N ARG A 116 -17.65 -15.33 23.14
CA ARG A 116 -17.79 -15.99 24.45
C ARG A 116 -16.42 -16.47 24.97
N GLN A 117 -15.57 -16.87 24.03
CA GLN A 117 -14.21 -17.32 24.29
C GLN A 117 -13.28 -16.72 23.23
N LEU A 118 -12.09 -16.30 23.66
CA LEU A 118 -11.08 -15.72 22.76
C LEU A 118 -10.04 -16.74 22.29
N MET A 119 -10.17 -18.02 22.74
CA MET A 119 -9.33 -19.13 22.30
C MET A 119 -10.09 -20.45 22.40
N ALA A 120 -9.88 -21.33 21.43
CA ALA A 120 -10.29 -22.72 21.52
C ALA A 120 -9.36 -23.66 20.74
N ASP A 121 -9.29 -24.89 21.24
CA ASP A 121 -8.62 -26.01 20.59
C ASP A 121 -9.66 -26.91 19.93
N PHE A 122 -9.46 -27.19 18.64
CA PHE A 122 -10.28 -28.09 17.83
C PHE A 122 -9.46 -29.32 17.46
N SER A 123 -9.56 -30.37 18.27
CA SER A 123 -8.73 -31.58 18.16
C SER A 123 -8.92 -32.32 16.84
N GLU A 124 -10.14 -32.35 16.30
CA GLU A 124 -10.47 -32.98 15.01
C GLU A 124 -9.63 -32.42 13.84
N TRP A 125 -9.33 -31.12 13.91
CA TRP A 125 -8.54 -30.42 12.90
C TRP A 125 -7.10 -30.13 13.35
N THR A 126 -6.70 -30.62 14.50
CA THR A 126 -5.41 -30.28 15.14
C THR A 126 -5.16 -28.75 15.10
N MET A 127 -6.22 -27.99 15.37
CA MET A 127 -6.28 -26.55 15.13
C MET A 127 -6.55 -25.80 16.43
N ARG A 128 -5.79 -24.72 16.66
CA ARG A 128 -6.04 -23.76 17.73
C ARG A 128 -6.35 -22.40 17.11
N VAL A 129 -7.41 -21.78 17.54
CA VAL A 129 -7.82 -20.43 17.14
C VAL A 129 -7.62 -19.47 18.30
N TRP A 130 -6.98 -18.34 18.01
CA TRP A 130 -6.80 -17.19 18.92
C TRP A 130 -7.54 -16.01 18.34
N VAL A 131 -8.27 -15.28 19.18
CA VAL A 131 -9.00 -14.07 18.81
C VAL A 131 -8.37 -12.88 19.55
N SER A 132 -8.16 -11.75 18.85
CA SER A 132 -7.68 -10.52 19.47
C SER A 132 -8.66 -10.03 20.55
N PRO A 133 -8.17 -9.43 21.65
CA PRO A 133 -6.79 -9.10 21.98
C PRO A 133 -6.04 -10.14 22.83
N LEU A 134 -6.32 -11.44 22.68
CA LEU A 134 -5.74 -12.47 23.54
C LEU A 134 -4.30 -12.81 23.16
N ASP A 135 -3.37 -12.66 24.10
CA ASP A 135 -1.98 -13.17 24.00
C ASP A 135 -1.37 -13.33 25.40
N THR A 136 -0.91 -14.54 25.72
CA THR A 136 -0.32 -14.83 27.05
C THR A 136 1.07 -14.26 27.23
N ARG A 137 1.81 -13.98 26.14
CA ARG A 137 3.15 -13.38 26.19
C ARG A 137 3.13 -11.85 26.11
N PHE A 138 2.01 -11.28 25.69
CA PHE A 138 1.75 -9.85 25.59
C PHE A 138 0.52 -9.50 26.42
N THR A 139 0.60 -9.74 27.73
CA THR A 139 -0.54 -9.55 28.63
C THR A 139 -1.07 -8.11 28.61
N GLN A 140 -0.20 -7.12 28.36
CA GLN A 140 -0.56 -5.71 28.19
C GLN A 140 -1.41 -5.43 26.95
N LEU A 141 -1.48 -6.37 25.98
CA LEU A 141 -2.25 -6.18 24.75
C LEU A 141 -3.72 -5.88 25.04
N VAL A 142 -4.29 -6.53 26.05
CA VAL A 142 -5.67 -6.28 26.49
C VAL A 142 -5.85 -4.83 26.92
N ARG A 143 -4.96 -4.32 27.80
CA ARG A 143 -5.02 -2.93 28.27
C ARG A 143 -4.86 -1.93 27.14
N PHE A 144 -3.89 -2.16 26.25
CA PHE A 144 -3.63 -1.29 25.09
C PHE A 144 -4.67 -1.42 23.97
N SER A 145 -5.64 -2.33 24.11
CA SER A 145 -6.83 -2.43 23.26
C SER A 145 -8.07 -1.76 23.90
N ASP A 146 -7.92 -1.17 25.08
CA ASP A 146 -8.97 -0.46 25.83
C ASP A 146 -8.81 1.05 25.63
N PRO A 147 -9.77 1.74 24.97
CA PRO A 147 -9.69 3.19 24.75
C PRO A 147 -9.54 4.01 26.03
N GLN A 148 -10.13 3.56 27.16
CA GLN A 148 -10.00 4.27 28.44
C GLN A 148 -8.58 4.19 28.99
N HIS A 149 -7.96 3.01 28.92
CA HIS A 149 -6.57 2.82 29.33
C HIS A 149 -5.60 3.60 28.44
N VAL A 150 -5.80 3.52 27.13
CA VAL A 150 -4.96 4.24 26.15
C VAL A 150 -4.99 5.75 26.42
N ARG A 151 -6.17 6.34 26.67
CA ARG A 151 -6.30 7.74 27.02
C ARG A 151 -5.51 8.10 28.28
N ALA A 152 -5.61 7.30 29.33
CA ALA A 152 -4.86 7.51 30.57
C ALA A 152 -3.34 7.43 30.34
N VAL A 153 -2.86 6.48 29.55
CA VAL A 153 -1.44 6.33 29.20
C VAL A 153 -0.95 7.56 28.42
N LEU A 154 -1.69 7.98 27.39
CA LEU A 154 -1.31 9.14 26.58
C LEU A 154 -1.29 10.43 27.39
N ALA A 155 -2.22 10.62 28.31
CA ALA A 155 -2.24 11.75 29.22
C ALA A 155 -1.02 11.77 30.18
N ASN A 156 -0.65 10.58 30.70
CA ASN A 156 0.46 10.47 31.66
C ASN A 156 1.84 10.55 31.03
N THR A 157 1.98 10.20 29.76
CA THR A 157 3.27 10.21 29.06
C THR A 157 3.65 11.59 28.51
N GLY A 158 2.79 12.60 28.67
CA GLY A 158 3.05 13.94 28.11
C GLY A 158 2.98 14.01 26.57
N VAL A 159 2.62 12.91 25.92
CA VAL A 159 2.38 12.85 24.46
C VAL A 159 1.20 13.76 24.10
N ALA A 160 0.28 13.89 25.02
CA ALA A 160 -0.82 14.85 24.97
C ALA A 160 -0.33 16.24 25.41
N ALA A 161 0.31 16.98 24.53
CA ALA A 161 0.91 18.30 24.82
C ALA A 161 -0.10 19.41 25.16
N SER A 162 -1.39 19.19 25.00
CA SER A 162 -2.46 20.13 25.40
C SER A 162 -3.48 19.46 26.32
N ASP A 163 -4.13 20.22 27.20
CA ASP A 163 -5.22 19.73 28.05
C ASP A 163 -6.37 19.09 27.26
N ARG A 164 -6.48 19.35 25.97
CA ARG A 164 -7.47 18.78 25.06
C ARG A 164 -7.23 17.31 24.75
N HIS A 165 -5.98 16.85 24.61
CA HIS A 165 -5.65 15.44 24.39
C HIS A 165 -6.02 14.54 25.60
N ARG A 166 -6.18 15.11 26.80
CA ARG A 166 -6.63 14.38 27.98
C ARG A 166 -8.07 13.89 27.89
N THR A 167 -8.89 14.50 27.01
CA THR A 167 -10.31 14.17 26.81
C THR A 167 -10.58 13.44 25.51
N SER A 168 -9.60 13.31 24.63
CA SER A 168 -9.78 12.69 23.32
C SER A 168 -10.12 11.22 23.42
N GLU A 169 -11.09 10.79 22.63
CA GLU A 169 -11.42 9.38 22.44
C GLU A 169 -10.68 8.83 21.22
N TYR A 170 -10.35 7.54 21.27
CA TYR A 170 -9.58 6.87 20.23
C TYR A 170 -10.28 5.63 19.70
N THR A 171 -10.32 5.46 18.40
CA THR A 171 -10.61 4.18 17.76
C THR A 171 -9.33 3.36 17.65
N ILE A 172 -9.37 2.12 18.13
CA ILE A 172 -8.20 1.24 18.18
C ILE A 172 -8.28 0.21 17.07
N ARG A 173 -7.22 0.14 16.24
CA ARG A 173 -7.11 -0.82 15.14
C ARG A 173 -5.84 -1.65 15.27
N PHE A 174 -5.95 -2.95 15.02
CA PHE A 174 -4.81 -3.85 14.95
C PHE A 174 -4.18 -3.77 13.55
N LEU A 175 -2.95 -3.27 13.46
CA LEU A 175 -2.16 -3.35 12.23
C LEU A 175 -1.45 -4.69 12.12
N LYS A 176 -0.98 -5.24 13.25
CA LYS A 176 -0.38 -6.58 13.34
C LYS A 176 -0.87 -7.27 14.60
N TYR A 177 -1.48 -8.44 14.43
CA TYR A 177 -1.85 -9.34 15.50
C TYR A 177 -1.18 -10.69 15.25
N ARG A 178 -0.09 -10.97 15.96
CA ARG A 178 0.70 -12.21 15.84
C ARG A 178 1.01 -12.74 17.23
N PRO A 179 0.12 -13.52 17.83
CA PRO A 179 0.29 -14.05 19.16
C PRO A 179 1.65 -14.70 19.39
N GLY A 180 2.27 -14.35 20.53
CA GLY A 180 3.61 -14.78 20.92
C GLY A 180 4.77 -14.19 20.12
N MET A 181 4.51 -13.23 19.22
CA MET A 181 5.55 -12.68 18.33
C MET A 181 5.59 -11.16 18.27
N ARG A 182 4.52 -10.48 17.86
CA ARG A 182 4.51 -9.03 17.63
C ARG A 182 3.09 -8.49 17.53
N HIS A 183 2.87 -7.35 18.18
CA HIS A 183 1.65 -6.57 18.04
C HIS A 183 1.97 -5.11 17.71
N VAL A 184 1.18 -4.53 16.80
CA VAL A 184 1.21 -3.11 16.49
C VAL A 184 -0.24 -2.64 16.43
N LEU A 185 -0.56 -1.65 17.25
CA LEU A 185 -1.86 -1.00 17.32
C LEU A 185 -1.77 0.40 16.72
N ARG A 186 -2.87 0.84 16.15
CA ARG A 186 -3.06 2.20 15.66
C ARG A 186 -4.21 2.83 16.44
N TYR A 187 -3.98 4.01 16.94
CA TYR A 187 -4.94 4.83 17.68
C TYR A 187 -5.31 6.01 16.80
N ASP A 188 -6.52 5.97 16.25
CA ASP A 188 -7.09 7.07 15.49
C ASP A 188 -7.95 7.91 16.43
N PRO A 189 -7.62 9.18 16.67
CA PRO A 189 -8.44 10.04 17.50
C PRO A 189 -9.78 10.30 16.81
N LEU A 190 -10.85 10.40 17.61
CA LEU A 190 -12.16 10.84 17.13
C LEU A 190 -12.17 12.34 16.86
N ASP A 191 -11.39 13.11 17.61
CA ASP A 191 -11.16 14.52 17.28
C ASP A 191 -10.11 14.62 16.17
N PRO A 192 -10.47 15.18 15.01
CA PRO A 192 -9.56 15.29 13.88
C PRO A 192 -8.38 16.26 14.07
N VAL A 193 -8.38 17.03 15.14
CA VAL A 193 -7.26 17.93 15.50
C VAL A 193 -6.10 17.15 16.09
N ASP A 194 -6.37 15.98 16.67
CA ASP A 194 -5.36 15.13 17.28
C ASP A 194 -4.63 14.26 16.26
N GLU A 195 -3.43 13.81 16.60
CA GLU A 195 -2.62 12.99 15.69
C GLU A 195 -2.84 11.49 15.93
N THR A 196 -2.83 10.72 14.86
CA THR A 196 -2.81 9.25 14.92
C THR A 196 -1.52 8.78 15.59
N ILE A 197 -1.64 7.90 16.58
CA ILE A 197 -0.52 7.33 17.32
C ILE A 197 -0.44 5.81 17.05
N PHE A 198 0.77 5.29 17.02
CA PHE A 198 1.04 3.88 16.86
C PHE A 198 1.71 3.33 18.11
N ALA A 199 1.17 2.23 18.65
CA ALA A 199 1.75 1.52 19.77
C ALA A 199 2.39 0.22 19.28
N LYS A 200 3.68 0.05 19.56
CA LYS A 200 4.44 -1.16 19.29
C LYS A 200 4.71 -1.87 20.62
N LEU A 201 4.22 -3.09 20.73
CA LEU A 201 4.29 -3.86 21.95
C LEU A 201 5.44 -4.86 21.90
N TYR A 202 6.16 -4.97 23.00
CA TYR A 202 7.26 -5.91 23.20
C TYR A 202 6.88 -6.93 24.27
N ILE A 203 7.55 -8.08 24.29
CA ILE A 203 7.26 -9.15 25.27
C ILE A 203 7.65 -8.67 26.66
N VAL A 204 6.69 -8.76 27.62
CA VAL A 204 6.92 -8.36 29.01
C VAL A 204 7.65 -9.43 29.79
N GLU A 205 7.28 -10.69 29.58
CA GLU A 205 7.82 -11.84 30.30
C GLU A 205 8.24 -12.94 29.31
N ASP A 206 9.49 -13.37 29.38
CA ASP A 206 9.96 -14.58 28.73
C ASP A 206 10.77 -15.38 29.77
N TRP A 207 10.20 -16.44 30.29
CA TRP A 207 10.80 -17.34 31.28
C TRP A 207 12.12 -17.94 30.80
N ALA A 208 12.31 -18.05 29.51
CA ALA A 208 13.52 -18.60 28.90
C ALA A 208 14.64 -17.57 28.66
N ARG A 209 14.36 -16.28 28.81
CA ARG A 209 15.34 -15.20 28.52
C ARG A 209 15.07 -13.98 29.39
N ALA A 210 15.80 -13.82 30.47
CA ALA A 210 15.68 -12.72 31.44
C ALA A 210 15.88 -11.28 30.88
N TYR A 211 16.02 -11.09 29.58
CA TYR A 211 16.49 -9.85 28.95
C TYR A 211 15.47 -9.07 28.14
N ARG A 212 14.20 -9.42 28.09
CA ARG A 212 13.28 -8.86 27.06
C ARG A 212 12.49 -7.61 27.43
N ARG A 213 12.42 -7.21 28.70
CA ARG A 213 11.93 -5.86 29.08
C ARG A 213 12.84 -4.76 28.51
N GLU A 214 14.11 -5.08 28.29
CA GLU A 214 15.08 -4.17 27.70
C GLU A 214 14.86 -3.90 26.20
N ASP A 215 14.11 -4.79 25.48
CA ASP A 215 13.90 -4.63 24.03
C ASP A 215 13.11 -3.34 23.70
N ALA A 216 12.08 -3.00 24.48
CA ALA A 216 11.32 -1.75 24.30
C ALA A 216 12.14 -0.51 24.63
N ALA A 217 12.86 -0.54 25.76
CA ALA A 217 13.76 0.56 26.18
C ALA A 217 14.88 0.77 25.16
N ARG A 218 15.46 -0.32 24.65
CA ARG A 218 16.46 -0.30 23.59
C ARG A 218 15.91 0.29 22.31
N ALA A 219 14.74 -0.16 21.82
CA ALA A 219 14.10 0.35 20.62
C ALA A 219 13.81 1.85 20.71
N PHE A 220 13.32 2.30 21.87
CA PHE A 220 13.08 3.72 22.15
C PHE A 220 14.38 4.52 22.13
N ARG A 221 15.42 4.05 22.85
CA ARG A 221 16.72 4.72 22.94
C ARG A 221 17.40 4.81 21.57
N VAL A 222 17.47 3.70 20.84
CA VAL A 222 18.13 3.64 19.52
C VAL A 222 17.43 4.55 18.52
N ALA A 223 16.10 4.48 18.40
CA ALA A 223 15.37 5.32 17.47
C ALA A 223 15.46 6.82 17.82
N SER A 224 15.46 7.17 19.13
CA SER A 224 15.65 8.55 19.58
C SER A 224 17.02 9.08 19.23
N LYS A 225 18.09 8.29 19.48
CA LYS A 225 19.47 8.69 19.17
C LYS A 225 19.75 8.75 17.67
N ALA A 226 19.17 7.83 16.88
CA ALA A 226 19.24 7.91 15.43
C ALA A 226 18.52 9.15 14.90
N ALA A 227 17.41 9.58 15.54
CA ALA A 227 16.71 10.80 15.20
C ALA A 227 17.54 12.05 15.52
N ASP A 228 18.21 12.10 16.69
CA ASP A 228 19.15 13.17 17.06
C ASP A 228 20.29 13.27 16.04
N TRP A 229 20.93 12.14 15.75
CA TRP A 229 22.07 12.09 14.82
C TRP A 229 21.72 12.55 13.41
N LEU A 230 20.60 12.03 12.85
CA LEU A 230 20.18 12.38 11.49
C LEU A 230 19.66 13.84 11.41
N ALA A 231 19.15 14.41 12.49
CA ALA A 231 18.78 15.83 12.51
C ALA A 231 20.01 16.74 12.33
N GLU A 232 21.18 16.33 12.84
CA GLU A 232 22.42 17.10 12.74
C GLU A 232 23.24 16.77 11.49
N HIS A 233 23.19 15.51 11.01
CA HIS A 233 24.12 15.01 9.99
C HIS A 233 23.44 14.45 8.74
N GLY A 234 22.09 14.46 8.69
CA GLY A 234 21.31 13.64 7.73
C GLY A 234 20.97 14.31 6.40
N ASN A 235 21.42 15.53 6.07
CA ASN A 235 21.13 16.21 4.78
C ASN A 235 19.66 16.05 4.32
N ASN A 236 18.69 16.47 5.15
CA ASN A 236 17.23 16.29 4.94
C ASN A 236 16.73 14.85 5.12
N ALA A 237 17.56 13.92 5.59
CA ALA A 237 17.09 12.67 6.14
C ALA A 237 16.77 12.81 7.64
N SER A 238 15.80 12.07 8.10
CA SER A 238 15.39 12.03 9.51
C SER A 238 15.06 10.60 9.92
N CYS A 239 14.92 10.38 11.22
CA CYS A 239 14.37 9.14 11.76
C CYS A 239 13.01 9.44 12.41
N LEU A 240 12.08 8.48 12.33
CA LEU A 240 10.82 8.57 13.04
C LEU A 240 11.10 8.50 14.55
N ARG A 241 11.10 9.67 15.22
CA ARG A 241 11.33 9.75 16.65
C ARG A 241 10.15 9.17 17.41
N PRO A 242 10.35 8.22 18.33
CA PRO A 242 9.29 7.74 19.20
C PRO A 242 8.82 8.84 20.15
N LEU A 243 7.53 8.85 20.47
CA LEU A 243 6.90 9.82 21.35
C LEU A 243 7.16 9.52 22.84
N ALA A 244 7.02 8.26 23.20
CA ALA A 244 7.18 7.81 24.59
C ALA A 244 7.51 6.32 24.69
N HIS A 245 8.12 5.95 25.83
CA HIS A 245 8.32 4.58 26.27
C HIS A 245 7.54 4.34 27.54
N VAL A 246 6.54 3.44 27.48
CA VAL A 246 5.76 2.99 28.64
C VAL A 246 6.50 1.77 29.22
N ALA A 247 7.40 2.03 30.17
CA ALA A 247 8.35 1.04 30.65
C ALA A 247 7.70 -0.15 31.34
N GLU A 248 6.62 0.09 32.13
CA GLU A 248 5.91 -0.95 32.87
C GLU A 248 5.27 -1.98 31.95
N ASP A 249 4.79 -1.53 30.80
CA ASP A 249 4.09 -2.34 29.80
C ASP A 249 4.96 -2.75 28.61
N ALA A 250 6.23 -2.36 28.57
CA ALA A 250 7.13 -2.59 27.45
C ALA A 250 6.51 -2.15 26.08
N VAL A 251 5.97 -0.93 26.04
CA VAL A 251 5.34 -0.35 24.85
C VAL A 251 6.08 0.91 24.44
N VAL A 252 6.32 1.04 23.12
CA VAL A 252 6.85 2.27 22.53
C VAL A 252 5.78 2.91 21.65
N LEU A 253 5.53 4.19 21.88
CA LEU A 253 4.57 4.99 21.14
C LEU A 253 5.29 5.78 20.05
N TYR A 254 4.73 5.78 18.86
CA TYR A 254 5.26 6.47 17.69
C TYR A 254 4.22 7.41 17.10
N PRO A 255 4.64 8.54 16.53
CA PRO A 255 3.77 9.37 15.71
C PRO A 255 3.50 8.71 14.37
N ARG A 256 2.59 9.25 13.62
CA ARG A 256 2.40 8.89 12.22
C ARG A 256 3.62 9.35 11.40
N ALA A 257 4.18 8.44 10.59
CA ALA A 257 5.19 8.81 9.61
C ALA A 257 4.56 9.67 8.49
N VAL A 258 5.27 10.72 8.10
CA VAL A 258 4.83 11.63 7.03
C VAL A 258 5.27 11.07 5.68
N GLY A 259 4.38 11.09 4.69
CA GLY A 259 4.66 10.59 3.34
C GLY A 259 4.21 9.15 3.12
N THR A 260 4.87 8.46 2.23
CA THR A 260 4.60 7.06 1.84
C THR A 260 5.90 6.24 1.84
N PRO A 261 5.83 4.93 2.12
CA PRO A 261 7.02 4.09 2.07
C PRO A 261 7.59 4.04 0.64
N LEU A 262 8.91 4.00 0.52
CA LEU A 262 9.60 3.92 -0.76
C LEU A 262 9.18 2.65 -1.55
N SER A 263 8.77 1.58 -0.87
CA SER A 263 8.19 0.39 -1.48
C SER A 263 6.95 0.65 -2.34
N ASP A 264 6.16 1.70 -2.05
CA ASP A 264 5.01 2.07 -2.87
C ASP A 264 5.41 2.67 -4.22
N TYR A 265 6.68 3.02 -4.37
CA TYR A 265 7.29 3.48 -5.61
C TYR A 265 7.87 2.33 -6.45
N ALA A 266 7.89 1.11 -5.93
CA ALA A 266 8.50 -0.08 -6.57
C ALA A 266 7.97 -0.40 -7.98
N GLN A 267 6.83 0.14 -8.34
CA GLN A 267 6.24 -0.09 -9.67
C GLN A 267 6.41 1.10 -10.61
N ARG A 268 7.22 2.11 -10.27
CA ARG A 268 7.46 3.30 -11.08
C ARG A 268 8.71 3.11 -11.92
N SER A 269 8.89 3.95 -12.95
CA SER A 269 10.12 3.97 -13.75
C SER A 269 11.35 4.25 -12.87
N VAL A 270 12.51 3.73 -13.26
CA VAL A 270 13.76 3.93 -12.52
C VAL A 270 14.06 5.41 -12.33
N GLY A 271 13.84 6.25 -13.35
CA GLY A 271 14.08 7.68 -13.28
C GLY A 271 13.28 8.39 -12.19
N SER A 272 12.04 7.95 -11.90
CA SER A 272 11.21 8.53 -10.83
C SER A 272 11.63 8.10 -9.42
N VAL A 273 12.35 6.98 -9.30
CA VAL A 273 12.82 6.41 -8.02
C VAL A 273 14.26 6.82 -7.71
N ALA A 274 15.06 7.05 -8.75
CA ALA A 274 16.49 7.36 -8.65
C ALA A 274 16.86 8.45 -7.63
N PRO A 275 16.17 9.61 -7.57
CA PRO A 275 16.48 10.64 -6.57
C PRO A 275 16.29 10.17 -5.13
N TRP A 276 15.27 9.30 -4.89
CA TRP A 276 15.00 8.76 -3.57
C TRP A 276 15.99 7.65 -3.19
N LEU A 277 16.43 6.85 -4.16
CA LEU A 277 17.49 5.87 -3.95
C LEU A 277 18.80 6.55 -3.58
N LYS A 278 19.20 7.63 -4.28
CA LYS A 278 20.36 8.43 -3.94
C LYS A 278 20.27 8.97 -2.51
N ARG A 279 19.15 9.59 -2.14
CA ARG A 279 18.92 10.11 -0.78
C ARG A 279 18.94 8.99 0.28
N SER A 280 18.40 7.80 -0.05
CA SER A 280 18.46 6.64 0.84
C SER A 280 19.90 6.20 1.08
N GLY A 281 20.74 6.26 0.03
CA GLY A 281 22.17 6.02 0.13
C GLY A 281 22.88 7.04 1.04
N GLU A 282 22.61 8.33 0.83
CA GLU A 282 23.16 9.43 1.65
C GLU A 282 22.74 9.27 3.13
N ALA A 283 21.47 8.99 3.40
CA ALA A 283 20.95 8.78 4.75
C ALA A 283 21.60 7.56 5.45
N LEU A 284 21.77 6.47 4.72
CA LEU A 284 22.42 5.27 5.24
C LEU A 284 23.91 5.51 5.50
N CYS A 285 24.60 6.22 4.62
CA CYS A 285 26.00 6.60 4.81
C CYS A 285 26.18 7.44 6.08
N SER A 286 25.32 8.43 6.30
CA SER A 286 25.29 9.22 7.53
C SER A 286 25.02 8.37 8.77
N LEU A 287 24.07 7.43 8.67
CA LEU A 287 23.71 6.53 9.77
C LEU A 287 24.87 5.63 10.18
N HIS A 288 25.64 5.11 9.22
CA HIS A 288 26.82 4.28 9.48
C HIS A 288 28.00 5.04 10.11
N GLN A 289 27.98 6.37 10.05
CA GLN A 289 28.97 7.24 10.72
C GLN A 289 28.57 7.55 12.18
N MET A 290 27.36 7.17 12.62
CA MET A 290 26.92 7.38 13.99
C MET A 290 27.79 6.60 14.96
N PRO A 291 28.43 7.25 15.97
CA PRO A 291 29.25 6.57 16.96
C PRO A 291 28.42 5.54 17.76
N ALA A 292 28.88 4.31 17.80
CA ALA A 292 28.19 3.23 18.51
C ALA A 292 27.97 3.53 20.01
N ALA A 293 28.87 4.27 20.62
CA ALA A 293 28.78 4.70 22.02
C ALA A 293 27.49 5.50 22.34
N LEU A 294 26.89 6.16 21.35
CA LEU A 294 25.64 6.92 21.54
C LEU A 294 24.43 6.03 21.84
N VAL A 295 24.49 4.76 21.44
CA VAL A 295 23.36 3.80 21.50
C VAL A 295 23.69 2.55 22.32
N ASP A 296 24.86 2.50 22.96
CA ASP A 296 25.27 1.39 23.80
C ASP A 296 24.31 1.17 25.01
N PRO A 297 24.06 -0.08 25.43
CA PRO A 297 24.60 -1.36 24.89
C PRO A 297 23.77 -1.90 23.70
N LEU A 298 24.44 -2.22 22.59
CA LEU A 298 23.84 -2.92 21.44
C LEU A 298 24.09 -4.43 21.46
N GLY A 299 24.92 -4.91 22.40
CA GLY A 299 25.34 -6.28 22.46
C GLY A 299 26.55 -6.60 21.55
N PRO A 300 26.98 -7.87 21.45
CA PRO A 300 28.10 -8.26 20.63
C PRO A 300 27.81 -8.02 19.14
N PRO A 301 28.85 -7.71 18.32
CA PRO A 301 28.70 -7.53 16.90
C PRO A 301 28.11 -8.75 16.20
N HIS A 302 27.21 -8.50 15.25
CA HIS A 302 26.63 -9.52 14.39
C HIS A 302 27.52 -9.73 13.18
N ASP A 303 28.21 -10.84 13.12
CA ASP A 303 29.12 -11.19 12.04
C ASP A 303 28.37 -11.87 10.85
N PHE A 304 29.10 -11.99 9.72
CA PHE A 304 28.54 -12.63 8.52
C PHE A 304 28.17 -14.10 8.77
N ALA A 305 28.92 -14.81 9.59
CA ALA A 305 28.63 -16.20 9.93
C ALA A 305 27.32 -16.31 10.73
N ALA A 306 27.07 -15.37 11.65
CA ALA A 306 25.82 -15.30 12.39
C ALA A 306 24.63 -15.04 11.44
N GLU A 307 24.79 -14.15 10.44
CA GLU A 307 23.75 -13.89 9.45
C GLU A 307 23.46 -15.12 8.59
N ILE A 308 24.48 -15.83 8.10
CA ILE A 308 24.32 -17.09 7.38
C ILE A 308 23.58 -18.13 8.23
N ARG A 309 23.97 -18.31 9.52
CA ARG A 309 23.25 -19.21 10.44
C ARG A 309 21.78 -18.81 10.62
N LEU A 310 21.50 -17.51 10.70
CA LEU A 310 20.13 -17.00 10.84
C LEU A 310 19.29 -17.31 9.60
N ILE A 311 19.85 -17.15 8.39
CA ILE A 311 19.18 -17.46 7.13
C ILE A 311 18.96 -18.97 7.03
N ALA A 312 20.01 -19.78 7.24
CA ALA A 312 19.94 -21.25 7.17
C ALA A 312 18.87 -21.83 8.12
N LYS A 313 18.75 -21.28 9.34
CA LYS A 313 17.66 -21.69 10.27
C LYS A 313 16.27 -21.44 9.73
N LYS A 314 16.09 -20.48 8.82
CA LYS A 314 14.79 -20.10 8.26
C LYS A 314 14.48 -20.82 6.96
N THR A 315 15.46 -21.53 6.35
CA THR A 315 15.28 -22.25 5.08
C THR A 315 14.67 -23.65 5.21
N ASN A 316 14.56 -24.19 6.43
CA ASN A 316 14.06 -25.55 6.66
C ASN A 316 12.78 -25.93 5.92
N HIS A 317 11.88 -24.99 5.73
CA HIS A 317 10.66 -25.26 4.98
C HIS A 317 10.90 -25.37 3.47
N MET A 318 11.93 -24.73 2.94
CA MET A 318 12.31 -24.85 1.53
C MET A 318 12.81 -26.25 1.20
N SER A 319 13.74 -26.80 1.99
CA SER A 319 14.22 -28.16 1.79
C SER A 319 13.09 -29.20 1.85
N THR A 320 12.02 -28.92 2.62
CA THR A 320 10.85 -29.79 2.71
C THR A 320 9.86 -29.61 1.54
N LEU A 321 9.53 -28.36 1.19
CA LEU A 321 8.50 -28.05 0.18
C LEU A 321 9.07 -28.02 -1.25
N LEU A 322 10.33 -27.59 -1.42
CA LEU A 322 11.06 -27.40 -2.66
C LEU A 322 12.50 -27.90 -2.51
N PRO A 323 12.75 -29.22 -2.49
CA PRO A 323 14.06 -29.80 -2.18
C PRO A 323 15.22 -29.27 -3.06
N GLU A 324 14.97 -29.11 -4.36
CA GLU A 324 15.96 -28.59 -5.31
C GLU A 324 16.37 -27.14 -4.97
N VAL A 325 15.38 -26.30 -4.65
CA VAL A 325 15.62 -24.90 -4.23
C VAL A 325 16.32 -24.87 -2.88
N GLY A 326 15.94 -25.75 -1.96
CA GLY A 326 16.61 -25.91 -0.65
C GLY A 326 18.09 -26.23 -0.79
N SER A 327 18.44 -27.21 -1.62
CA SER A 327 19.83 -27.60 -1.92
C SER A 327 20.61 -26.48 -2.60
N ALA A 328 20.00 -25.78 -3.56
CA ALA A 328 20.63 -24.61 -4.18
C ALA A 328 20.93 -23.50 -3.17
N ILE A 329 20.01 -23.23 -2.24
CA ILE A 329 20.23 -22.24 -1.17
C ILE A 329 21.42 -22.63 -0.28
N GLU A 330 21.53 -23.88 0.15
CA GLU A 330 22.63 -24.37 0.97
C GLU A 330 23.98 -24.17 0.25
N THR A 331 24.06 -24.56 -1.02
CA THR A 331 25.27 -24.36 -1.85
C THR A 331 25.64 -22.87 -1.99
N LEU A 332 24.66 -22.00 -2.19
CA LEU A 332 24.90 -20.55 -2.31
C LEU A 332 25.34 -19.92 -1.00
N LEU A 333 24.80 -20.36 0.14
CA LEU A 333 25.22 -19.89 1.47
C LEU A 333 26.65 -20.31 1.80
N ASP A 334 27.07 -21.52 1.42
CA ASP A 334 28.43 -22.00 1.59
C ASP A 334 29.38 -21.22 0.67
N ARG A 335 29.00 -21.01 -0.57
CA ARG A 335 29.79 -20.18 -1.50
C ARG A 335 29.96 -18.75 -1.01
N ALA A 336 28.89 -18.12 -0.51
CA ALA A 336 28.95 -16.77 0.06
C ALA A 336 29.91 -16.71 1.26
N ARG A 337 29.92 -17.75 2.12
CA ARG A 337 30.82 -17.86 3.26
C ARG A 337 32.31 -17.94 2.83
N GLU A 338 32.59 -18.75 1.82
CA GLU A 338 33.95 -18.87 1.25
C GLU A 338 34.45 -17.55 0.66
N LEU A 339 33.61 -16.86 -0.11
CA LEU A 339 33.94 -15.58 -0.72
C LEU A 339 34.18 -14.51 0.34
N HIS A 340 33.31 -14.44 1.36
CA HIS A 340 33.45 -13.46 2.46
C HIS A 340 34.76 -13.63 3.22
N ALA A 341 35.20 -14.88 3.49
CA ALA A 341 36.43 -15.16 4.20
C ALA A 341 37.69 -14.67 3.45
N ARG A 342 37.61 -14.44 2.14
CA ARG A 342 38.70 -13.95 1.29
C ARG A 342 38.74 -12.42 1.16
N LEU A 343 37.67 -11.71 1.58
CA LEU A 343 37.61 -10.26 1.47
C LEU A 343 38.17 -9.56 2.72
N PRO A 344 38.76 -8.38 2.55
CA PRO A 344 39.15 -7.55 3.69
C PRO A 344 37.95 -7.19 4.54
N GLN A 345 38.09 -7.31 5.86
CA GLN A 345 37.06 -7.00 6.83
C GLN A 345 37.16 -5.55 7.32
N GLU A 346 36.05 -4.95 7.69
CA GLU A 346 35.99 -3.66 8.35
C GLU A 346 35.58 -3.80 9.82
N PRO A 347 35.94 -2.86 10.69
CA PRO A 347 35.35 -2.79 12.03
C PRO A 347 33.83 -2.65 11.95
N PRO A 348 33.08 -3.36 12.81
CA PRO A 348 31.63 -3.22 12.86
C PRO A 348 31.22 -1.80 13.27
N THR A 349 30.22 -1.27 12.57
CA THR A 349 29.61 0.04 12.84
C THR A 349 28.18 -0.12 13.30
N PHE A 350 27.54 0.97 13.67
CA PHE A 350 26.11 0.97 13.87
C PHE A 350 25.40 0.68 12.53
N THR A 351 24.51 -0.31 12.53
CA THR A 351 23.67 -0.69 11.38
C THR A 351 22.21 -0.67 11.74
N HIS A 352 21.36 -0.41 10.77
CA HIS A 352 19.91 -0.50 10.90
C HIS A 352 19.44 -1.96 11.09
N GLY A 353 20.11 -2.91 10.45
CA GLY A 353 19.87 -4.35 10.52
C GLY A 353 18.60 -4.87 9.78
N ASP A 354 17.70 -3.97 9.34
CA ASP A 354 16.55 -4.27 8.47
C ASP A 354 16.28 -3.08 7.53
N PHE A 355 17.35 -2.53 6.94
CA PHE A 355 17.26 -1.40 6.02
C PHE A 355 16.63 -1.83 4.71
N LYS A 356 15.44 -1.29 4.42
CA LYS A 356 14.65 -1.63 3.23
C LYS A 356 13.65 -0.52 2.89
N SER A 357 13.13 -0.55 1.69
CA SER A 357 12.22 0.47 1.16
C SER A 357 10.90 0.62 1.94
N GLU A 358 10.40 -0.43 2.59
CA GLU A 358 9.24 -0.34 3.49
C GLU A 358 9.53 0.52 4.74
N HIS A 359 10.79 0.57 5.19
CA HIS A 359 11.23 1.34 6.36
C HIS A 359 11.82 2.71 6.00
N THR A 360 11.82 3.04 4.71
CA THR A 360 12.26 4.32 4.17
C THR A 360 11.05 5.07 3.64
N TRP A 361 10.61 6.09 4.37
CA TRP A 361 9.44 6.89 4.02
C TRP A 361 9.86 8.18 3.33
N VAL A 362 9.18 8.51 2.26
CA VAL A 362 9.50 9.66 1.43
C VAL A 362 8.32 10.63 1.39
N ALA A 363 8.64 11.88 1.59
CA ALA A 363 7.76 13.03 1.44
C ALA A 363 8.55 14.11 0.69
N PRO A 364 7.90 15.09 0.06
CA PRO A 364 8.59 16.15 -0.65
C PRO A 364 9.69 16.81 0.21
N GLY A 365 10.91 16.81 -0.32
CA GLY A 365 12.08 17.33 0.35
C GLY A 365 12.60 16.55 1.55
N ARG A 366 11.93 15.50 2.02
CA ARG A 366 12.26 14.78 3.25
C ARG A 366 12.26 13.28 3.06
N LEU A 367 13.23 12.63 3.68
CA LEU A 367 13.30 11.16 3.82
C LEU A 367 13.29 10.81 5.30
N THR A 368 12.46 9.84 5.71
CA THR A 368 12.33 9.42 7.11
C THR A 368 12.59 7.93 7.23
N LEU A 369 13.59 7.54 8.03
CA LEU A 369 13.87 6.16 8.37
C LEU A 369 13.05 5.72 9.58
N MET A 370 12.67 4.44 9.64
CA MET A 370 11.88 3.90 10.74
C MET A 370 12.19 2.42 11.00
N ASP A 371 11.68 1.89 12.13
CA ASP A 371 11.80 0.49 12.55
C ASP A 371 13.24 0.03 12.86
N PHE A 372 13.87 0.68 13.84
CA PHE A 372 15.23 0.39 14.33
C PHE A 372 15.32 -0.81 15.31
N ASP A 373 14.29 -1.65 15.41
CA ASP A 373 14.28 -2.80 16.33
C ASP A 373 15.43 -3.79 16.07
N SER A 374 15.85 -3.89 14.83
CA SER A 374 16.90 -4.78 14.39
C SER A 374 18.30 -4.14 14.42
N ALA A 375 18.41 -2.90 14.87
CA ALA A 375 19.69 -2.19 14.89
C ALA A 375 20.72 -2.90 15.79
N HIS A 376 21.94 -3.03 15.31
CA HIS A 376 23.04 -3.71 16.01
C HIS A 376 24.38 -3.25 15.43
N LEU A 377 25.48 -3.71 16.05
CA LEU A 377 26.81 -3.55 15.49
C LEU A 377 27.06 -4.64 14.46
N ALA A 378 27.40 -4.28 13.23
CA ALA A 378 27.74 -5.21 12.16
C ALA A 378 28.62 -4.56 11.08
N ASP A 379 29.03 -5.36 10.09
CA ASP A 379 29.61 -4.84 8.85
C ASP A 379 28.58 -3.90 8.18
N PRO A 380 28.93 -2.63 7.91
CA PRO A 380 28.00 -1.70 7.23
C PRO A 380 27.56 -2.17 5.85
N ALA A 381 28.29 -3.08 5.21
CA ALA A 381 27.89 -3.72 3.97
C ALA A 381 26.58 -4.52 4.07
N LEU A 382 26.17 -4.93 5.29
CA LEU A 382 24.93 -5.66 5.56
C LEU A 382 23.69 -4.86 5.11
N ASP A 383 23.55 -3.63 5.59
CA ASP A 383 22.39 -2.80 5.26
C ASP A 383 22.35 -2.43 3.77
N VAL A 384 23.52 -2.17 3.18
CA VAL A 384 23.65 -1.90 1.74
C VAL A 384 23.17 -3.09 0.93
N GLY A 385 23.73 -4.28 1.20
CA GLY A 385 23.34 -5.47 0.44
C GLY A 385 21.86 -5.83 0.61
N TYR A 386 21.32 -5.67 1.81
CA TYR A 386 19.88 -5.93 2.03
C TYR A 386 18.97 -4.94 1.33
N PHE A 387 19.36 -3.68 1.23
CA PHE A 387 18.61 -2.70 0.46
C PHE A 387 18.62 -3.02 -1.05
N LEU A 388 19.79 -3.42 -1.60
CA LEU A 388 19.91 -3.85 -2.99
C LEU A 388 19.03 -5.09 -3.27
N ALA A 389 19.04 -6.07 -2.36
CA ALA A 389 18.18 -7.25 -2.46
C ALA A 389 16.68 -6.89 -2.39
N ASP A 390 16.31 -5.94 -1.53
CA ASP A 390 14.96 -5.42 -1.40
C ASP A 390 14.49 -4.74 -2.70
N CYS A 391 15.35 -3.93 -3.30
CA CYS A 391 15.09 -3.32 -4.61
C CYS A 391 14.82 -4.39 -5.68
N GLN A 392 15.64 -5.43 -5.76
CA GLN A 392 15.41 -6.54 -6.71
C GLN A 392 14.13 -7.34 -6.40
N PHE A 393 13.82 -7.55 -5.13
CA PHE A 393 12.58 -8.22 -4.70
C PHE A 393 11.32 -7.44 -5.12
N LEU A 394 11.36 -6.10 -5.02
CA LEU A 394 10.23 -5.23 -5.34
C LEU A 394 10.08 -4.95 -6.83
N HIS A 395 11.18 -5.08 -7.60
CA HIS A 395 11.19 -4.85 -9.04
C HIS A 395 11.44 -6.14 -9.85
N PRO A 396 10.56 -7.15 -9.76
CA PRO A 396 10.78 -8.44 -10.42
C PRO A 396 10.77 -8.36 -11.95
N ALA A 397 10.16 -7.31 -12.50
CA ALA A 397 10.03 -7.09 -13.94
C ALA A 397 11.21 -6.34 -14.56
N TYR A 398 12.16 -5.83 -13.75
CA TYR A 398 13.32 -5.14 -14.30
C TYR A 398 14.32 -6.15 -14.86
N ASP A 399 14.81 -5.82 -16.06
CA ASP A 399 15.96 -6.48 -16.65
C ASP A 399 17.26 -6.11 -15.93
N GLN A 400 18.37 -6.68 -16.36
CA GLN A 400 19.66 -6.44 -15.74
C GLN A 400 20.06 -4.96 -15.78
N ALA A 401 19.78 -4.25 -16.89
CA ALA A 401 20.11 -2.84 -17.06
C ALA A 401 19.31 -1.95 -16.10
N GLY A 402 18.01 -2.24 -15.92
CA GLY A 402 17.17 -1.53 -14.96
C GLY A 402 17.61 -1.74 -13.53
N LEU A 403 18.06 -2.94 -13.16
CA LEU A 403 18.61 -3.23 -11.83
C LEU A 403 19.94 -2.52 -11.60
N GLU A 404 20.83 -2.49 -12.59
CA GLU A 404 22.09 -1.75 -12.52
C GLU A 404 21.85 -0.26 -12.32
N GLN A 405 20.91 0.34 -13.04
CA GLN A 405 20.54 1.75 -12.87
C GLN A 405 19.98 2.05 -11.47
N LEU A 406 19.21 1.12 -10.86
CA LEU A 406 18.78 1.25 -9.46
C LEU A 406 19.97 1.26 -8.50
N HIS A 407 20.89 0.32 -8.69
CA HIS A 407 22.10 0.21 -7.88
C HIS A 407 22.99 1.45 -8.03
N GLU A 408 23.23 1.92 -9.24
CA GLU A 408 23.99 3.14 -9.53
C GLU A 408 23.35 4.35 -8.84
N SER A 409 22.03 4.48 -8.91
CA SER A 409 21.30 5.58 -8.26
C SER A 409 21.49 5.56 -6.74
N PHE A 410 21.43 4.40 -6.11
CA PHE A 410 21.66 4.26 -4.68
C PHE A 410 23.14 4.54 -4.33
N PHE A 411 24.07 3.98 -5.10
CA PHE A 411 25.50 4.18 -4.88
C PHE A 411 25.96 5.62 -5.13
N ALA A 412 25.30 6.36 -6.01
CA ALA A 412 25.56 7.78 -6.19
C ALA A 412 25.39 8.58 -4.88
N GLY A 413 24.58 8.09 -3.95
CA GLY A 413 24.43 8.67 -2.61
C GLY A 413 25.32 8.01 -1.54
N TYR A 414 25.52 6.71 -1.61
CA TYR A 414 26.22 5.96 -0.55
C TYR A 414 27.74 5.86 -0.76
N ALA A 415 28.19 5.67 -2.00
CA ALA A 415 29.56 5.35 -2.32
C ALA A 415 30.62 6.47 -2.15
N PRO A 416 30.28 7.79 -2.21
CA PRO A 416 31.28 8.83 -2.02
C PRO A 416 31.98 8.71 -0.66
N GLY A 417 33.32 8.45 -0.68
CA GLY A 417 34.13 8.31 0.53
C GLY A 417 34.08 6.95 1.23
N VAL A 418 33.43 5.96 0.64
CA VAL A 418 33.31 4.59 1.18
C VAL A 418 34.36 3.67 0.52
N PRO A 419 35.05 2.76 1.28
CA PRO A 419 36.00 1.81 0.71
C PRO A 419 35.33 0.91 -0.36
N LYS A 420 36.05 0.65 -1.46
CA LYS A 420 35.55 -0.23 -2.54
C LYS A 420 35.28 -1.66 -2.04
N GLU A 421 36.09 -2.14 -1.09
CA GLU A 421 35.94 -3.47 -0.49
C GLU A 421 34.58 -3.61 0.23
N ARG A 422 34.05 -2.54 0.84
CA ARG A 422 32.72 -2.52 1.44
C ARG A 422 31.65 -2.74 0.37
N LEU A 423 31.78 -2.11 -0.78
CA LEU A 423 30.82 -2.28 -1.90
C LEU A 423 30.86 -3.71 -2.45
N ILE A 424 32.05 -4.33 -2.50
CA ILE A 424 32.19 -5.75 -2.89
C ILE A 424 31.54 -6.66 -1.83
N ARG A 425 31.76 -6.43 -0.52
CA ARG A 425 31.05 -7.20 0.52
C ARG A 425 29.56 -6.98 0.49
N ALA A 426 29.08 -5.79 0.14
CA ALA A 426 27.65 -5.52 -0.01
C ALA A 426 27.00 -6.42 -1.06
N ARG A 427 27.70 -6.78 -2.13
CA ARG A 427 27.20 -7.76 -3.13
C ARG A 427 27.01 -9.15 -2.52
N LEU A 428 27.85 -9.59 -1.57
CA LEU A 428 27.64 -10.86 -0.84
C LEU A 428 26.39 -10.79 0.06
N TYR A 429 26.22 -9.67 0.76
CA TYR A 429 25.01 -9.44 1.56
C TYR A 429 23.77 -9.30 0.69
N GLU A 430 23.87 -8.78 -0.53
CA GLU A 430 22.77 -8.76 -1.49
C GLU A 430 22.34 -10.17 -1.90
N ALA A 431 23.30 -11.05 -2.24
CA ALA A 431 22.97 -12.45 -2.56
C ALA A 431 22.28 -13.16 -1.38
N THR A 432 22.82 -13.00 -0.16
CA THR A 432 22.18 -13.57 1.04
C THR A 432 20.84 -12.90 1.38
N GLY A 433 20.71 -11.61 1.10
CA GLY A 433 19.47 -10.84 1.20
C GLY A 433 18.39 -11.34 0.24
N LEU A 434 18.72 -11.65 -1.00
CA LEU A 434 17.80 -12.27 -1.98
C LEU A 434 17.30 -13.63 -1.49
N ILE A 435 18.18 -14.47 -0.92
CA ILE A 435 17.77 -15.73 -0.28
C ILE A 435 16.84 -15.45 0.90
N LYS A 436 17.15 -14.47 1.75
CA LYS A 436 16.29 -14.03 2.87
C LYS A 436 14.91 -13.55 2.39
N CYS A 437 14.86 -12.81 1.28
CA CYS A 437 13.58 -12.41 0.66
C CYS A 437 12.80 -13.64 0.16
N ALA A 438 13.45 -14.56 -0.55
CA ALA A 438 12.85 -15.78 -1.06
C ALA A 438 12.18 -16.62 0.06
N VAL A 439 12.86 -16.79 1.20
CA VAL A 439 12.36 -17.64 2.29
C VAL A 439 11.42 -16.95 3.26
N ARG A 440 11.33 -15.61 3.27
CA ARG A 440 10.57 -14.87 4.29
C ARG A 440 9.47 -13.97 3.76
N ARG A 441 9.63 -13.44 2.54
CA ARG A 441 8.76 -12.38 2.01
C ARG A 441 7.86 -12.85 0.89
N VAL A 442 8.20 -13.92 0.19
CA VAL A 442 7.30 -14.53 -0.79
C VAL A 442 6.23 -15.32 -0.03
N PRO A 443 4.94 -14.92 -0.11
CA PRO A 443 3.89 -15.60 0.66
C PRO A 443 3.62 -17.02 0.15
N LEU A 444 3.63 -18.01 1.05
CA LEU A 444 3.43 -19.44 0.75
C LEU A 444 2.09 -19.79 0.07
N PHE A 445 1.12 -18.91 0.18
CA PHE A 445 -0.22 -19.10 -0.35
C PHE A 445 -0.42 -18.45 -1.72
N GLU A 446 0.53 -17.67 -2.22
CA GLU A 446 0.46 -17.09 -3.57
C GLU A 446 0.65 -18.16 -4.65
N HIS A 447 -0.01 -17.97 -5.78
CA HIS A 447 0.01 -18.94 -6.88
C HIS A 447 1.42 -19.12 -7.46
N ASP A 448 2.16 -18.02 -7.56
CA ASP A 448 3.50 -17.93 -8.13
C ASP A 448 4.63 -18.10 -7.09
N TRP A 449 4.31 -18.52 -5.85
CA TRP A 449 5.29 -18.68 -4.78
C TRP A 449 6.54 -19.49 -5.20
N VAL A 450 6.33 -20.62 -5.90
CA VAL A 450 7.42 -21.50 -6.33
C VAL A 450 8.33 -20.80 -7.33
N SER A 451 7.75 -20.22 -8.38
CA SER A 451 8.51 -19.54 -9.44
C SER A 451 9.21 -18.28 -8.95
N ARG A 452 8.56 -17.46 -8.11
CA ARG A 452 9.19 -16.28 -7.49
C ARG A 452 10.34 -16.67 -6.59
N THR A 453 10.18 -17.70 -5.77
CA THR A 453 11.24 -18.20 -4.89
C THR A 453 12.44 -18.67 -5.71
N ALA A 454 12.21 -19.49 -6.75
CA ALA A 454 13.26 -19.96 -7.64
C ALA A 454 13.97 -18.81 -8.37
N ALA A 455 13.23 -17.83 -8.85
CA ALA A 455 13.80 -16.65 -9.53
C ALA A 455 14.74 -15.83 -8.61
N LEU A 456 14.35 -15.61 -7.34
CA LEU A 456 15.18 -14.90 -6.36
C LEU A 456 16.46 -15.68 -6.03
N VAL A 457 16.38 -17.01 -5.92
CA VAL A 457 17.55 -17.87 -5.70
C VAL A 457 18.46 -17.84 -6.94
N GLY A 458 17.90 -17.87 -8.15
CA GLY A 458 18.66 -17.70 -9.40
C GLY A 458 19.39 -16.35 -9.49
N ARG A 459 18.73 -15.26 -9.06
CA ARG A 459 19.38 -13.94 -8.97
C ARG A 459 20.52 -13.93 -7.94
N ALA A 460 20.34 -14.55 -6.77
CA ALA A 460 21.41 -14.70 -5.78
C ALA A 460 22.62 -15.43 -6.36
N GLN A 461 22.40 -16.48 -7.13
CA GLN A 461 23.45 -17.20 -7.85
C GLN A 461 24.17 -16.31 -8.87
N ALA A 462 23.40 -15.52 -9.64
CA ALA A 462 23.98 -14.60 -10.61
C ALA A 462 24.90 -13.57 -9.95
N VAL A 463 24.46 -13.00 -8.81
CA VAL A 463 25.28 -12.05 -8.03
C VAL A 463 26.58 -12.69 -7.56
N LEU A 464 26.55 -13.94 -7.04
CA LEU A 464 27.78 -14.63 -6.55
C LEU A 464 28.70 -15.08 -7.68
N ASN A 465 28.21 -15.15 -8.92
CA ASN A 465 29.00 -15.48 -10.11
C ASN A 465 29.57 -14.24 -10.83
N ASP A 466 29.33 -13.03 -10.32
CA ASP A 466 29.82 -11.78 -10.91
C ASP A 466 31.38 -11.80 -10.98
N ARG A 467 31.93 -11.25 -12.08
CA ARG A 467 33.37 -11.16 -12.35
C ARG A 467 34.14 -10.44 -11.26
N GLN A 468 33.53 -9.55 -10.50
CA GLN A 468 34.17 -8.89 -9.34
C GLN A 468 34.69 -9.86 -8.31
N PHE A 469 34.05 -11.04 -8.15
CA PHE A 469 34.55 -12.10 -7.25
C PHE A 469 35.62 -12.99 -7.92
N ALA A 470 35.67 -13.05 -9.23
CA ALA A 470 36.72 -13.80 -9.96
C ALA A 470 38.12 -13.18 -9.79
N LEU A 471 38.21 -11.87 -9.55
CA LEU A 471 39.45 -11.15 -9.30
C LEU A 471 40.03 -11.39 -7.89
N VAL A 472 39.25 -11.95 -6.98
CA VAL A 472 39.64 -12.27 -5.59
C VAL A 472 40.12 -13.71 -5.44
N THR A 473 40.03 -14.53 -6.50
CA THR A 473 40.54 -15.91 -6.48
C THR A 473 42.06 -15.90 -6.72
N PRO A 474 42.92 -16.46 -5.83
CA PRO A 474 44.33 -16.57 -6.12
C PRO A 474 44.54 -17.43 -7.37
N ARG A 475 45.16 -16.86 -8.40
CA ARG A 475 45.68 -17.65 -9.51
C ARG A 475 46.74 -18.57 -8.92
N HIS A 476 46.54 -19.87 -8.95
CA HIS A 476 47.64 -20.82 -8.82
C HIS A 476 48.66 -20.48 -9.91
N THR A 477 49.75 -19.92 -9.52
CA THR A 477 50.93 -19.70 -10.34
C THR A 477 51.48 -21.07 -10.70
N SER A 478 51.24 -21.52 -11.93
CA SER A 478 52.19 -22.36 -12.63
C SER A 478 52.97 -21.47 -13.58
N ALA A 479 54.25 -21.33 -13.25
CA ALA A 479 55.24 -20.60 -14.03
C ALA A 479 55.43 -21.28 -15.40
N THR A 480 55.47 -20.50 -16.46
CA THR A 480 56.57 -20.51 -17.43
C THR A 480 56.32 -19.59 -18.61
N THR A 481 57.33 -18.75 -18.80
CA THR A 481 57.87 -18.13 -20.07
C THR A 481 57.10 -17.03 -20.75
N GLU A 482 57.65 -15.86 -20.62
CA GLU A 482 57.70 -14.76 -21.64
C GLU A 482 58.68 -15.11 -22.80
N PRO A 483 58.87 -14.32 -23.90
CA PRO A 483 58.32 -13.01 -24.24
C PRO A 483 57.95 -12.87 -25.74
N GLU A 484 57.45 -11.81 -26.22
CA GLU A 484 58.07 -10.77 -27.08
C GLU A 484 57.03 -9.84 -27.76
N GLU A 485 57.48 -8.64 -27.94
CA GLU A 485 56.89 -7.44 -28.46
C GLU A 485 56.49 -7.50 -29.94
N SER A 486 55.55 -6.67 -30.37
CA SER A 486 55.74 -5.70 -31.43
C SER A 486 54.55 -4.78 -31.62
N ASN A 487 54.90 -3.53 -31.65
CA ASN A 487 54.36 -2.27 -32.17
C ASN A 487 53.50 -2.31 -33.42
N GLU A 488 52.65 -1.29 -33.49
CA GLU A 488 52.46 -0.22 -34.50
C GLU A 488 50.97 -0.01 -34.72
N ASP A 489 50.43 1.11 -34.36
CA ASP A 489 50.32 2.46 -34.91
C ASP A 489 49.33 2.56 -36.06
N GLY A 490 48.39 3.55 -35.97
CA GLY A 490 47.62 3.97 -37.14
C GLY A 490 46.29 4.65 -36.85
N SER A 491 46.37 5.88 -36.47
CA SER A 491 45.40 6.99 -36.61
C SER A 491 44.41 6.92 -37.73
N SER A 492 43.17 7.38 -37.53
CA SER A 492 42.62 8.60 -38.14
C SER A 492 41.08 8.73 -37.98
N GLU A 493 40.68 9.85 -37.44
CA GLU A 493 39.38 10.52 -37.65
C GLU A 493 39.35 11.20 -39.04
N PRO A 494 38.27 11.98 -39.35
CA PRO A 494 36.81 11.87 -39.33
C PRO A 494 36.21 12.13 -40.75
N ILE A 495 34.87 12.29 -40.85
CA ILE A 495 34.11 13.15 -41.86
C ILE A 495 32.62 12.80 -41.70
N VAL A 496 31.74 13.61 -41.15
CA VAL A 496 31.03 14.84 -41.50
C VAL A 496 29.95 14.70 -42.60
N GLN A 497 28.73 15.12 -42.21
CA GLN A 497 27.64 15.73 -43.01
C GLN A 497 26.71 14.80 -43.79
N SER A 498 25.48 14.95 -43.83
CA SER A 498 24.37 15.96 -43.70
C SER A 498 23.18 15.31 -44.38
N ALA A 499 21.99 15.52 -44.19
CA ALA A 499 21.06 16.59 -43.95
C ALA A 499 19.62 16.09 -44.17
N VAL A 500 18.73 16.61 -43.39
CA VAL A 500 17.42 17.20 -43.76
C VAL A 500 16.33 16.29 -44.37
N ASP A 501 15.24 16.04 -43.74
CA ASP A 501 14.01 16.76 -43.54
C ASP A 501 12.84 15.87 -43.14
N SER A 502 12.04 16.38 -42.26
CA SER A 502 10.60 16.45 -42.16
C SER A 502 10.00 15.85 -40.88
N ALA A 503 9.85 16.78 -39.99
CA ALA A 503 8.72 17.05 -39.10
C ALA A 503 7.55 16.06 -39.07
N LEU A 504 7.46 15.36 -37.95
CA LEU A 504 6.16 15.15 -37.27
C LEU A 504 6.41 15.24 -35.76
N VAL A 505 6.04 16.39 -35.23
CA VAL A 505 6.08 16.74 -33.81
C VAL A 505 5.17 15.79 -33.03
N ALA A 506 5.75 14.86 -32.28
CA ALA A 506 5.12 14.26 -31.12
C ALA A 506 5.41 15.17 -29.95
N PRO A 507 4.44 15.49 -29.08
CA PRO A 507 4.72 16.31 -27.91
C PRO A 507 5.62 15.52 -26.95
N SER A 508 6.81 16.04 -26.72
CA SER A 508 7.72 15.63 -25.67
C SER A 508 7.00 15.79 -24.30
N THR A 509 6.76 14.70 -23.63
CA THR A 509 6.35 14.68 -22.21
C THR A 509 7.57 14.40 -21.35
N ASP A 510 8.54 15.28 -21.38
CA ASP A 510 9.61 15.34 -20.40
C ASP A 510 9.39 16.61 -19.55
N GLY A 511 8.45 16.49 -18.60
CA GLY A 511 8.31 17.38 -17.48
C GLY A 511 8.57 16.59 -16.23
N GLU A 512 9.80 16.65 -15.70
CA GLU A 512 10.03 16.28 -14.30
C GLU A 512 9.01 17.03 -13.45
N PRO A 513 8.28 16.36 -12.54
CA PRO A 513 7.38 17.06 -11.62
C PRO A 513 8.23 18.00 -10.77
N ASP A 514 7.94 19.28 -10.88
CA ASP A 514 8.63 20.34 -10.16
C ASP A 514 8.37 20.17 -8.65
N ILE A 515 9.25 19.40 -8.00
CA ILE A 515 9.26 19.13 -6.56
C ILE A 515 9.31 20.45 -5.76
N SER A 516 9.80 21.54 -6.38
CA SER A 516 9.89 22.84 -5.75
C SER A 516 8.52 23.42 -5.38
N ALA A 517 7.51 23.26 -6.24
CA ALA A 517 6.16 23.78 -5.97
C ALA A 517 5.50 23.07 -4.76
N LEU A 518 5.70 21.76 -4.60
CA LEU A 518 5.16 21.05 -3.44
C LEU A 518 5.92 21.36 -2.16
N ALA A 519 7.24 21.51 -2.21
CA ALA A 519 8.03 21.93 -1.04
C ALA A 519 7.59 23.29 -0.54
N VAL A 520 7.33 24.24 -1.47
CA VAL A 520 6.85 25.59 -1.13
C VAL A 520 5.39 25.57 -0.65
N ALA A 521 4.54 24.71 -1.21
CA ALA A 521 3.15 24.54 -0.76
C ALA A 521 3.05 23.89 0.64
N LEU A 522 4.08 23.17 1.08
CA LEU A 522 4.20 22.62 2.43
C LEU A 522 4.84 23.60 3.42
N ASP A 523 5.37 24.72 2.95
CA ASP A 523 5.86 25.80 3.78
C ASP A 523 4.68 26.53 4.44
N ARG A 524 4.61 26.43 5.77
CA ARG A 524 3.50 26.99 6.55
C ARG A 524 3.46 28.51 6.48
N ASP A 525 4.61 29.16 6.54
CA ASP A 525 4.72 30.62 6.56
C ASP A 525 4.34 31.19 5.19
N GLU A 526 4.76 30.55 4.11
CA GLU A 526 4.38 30.93 2.75
C GLU A 526 2.87 30.70 2.52
N LEU A 527 2.30 29.61 2.99
CA LEU A 527 0.85 29.39 2.88
C LEU A 527 0.05 30.43 3.67
N VAL A 528 0.47 30.77 4.90
CA VAL A 528 -0.15 31.85 5.71
C VAL A 528 -0.05 33.20 4.98
N ARG A 529 1.10 33.48 4.40
CA ARG A 529 1.31 34.72 3.61
C ARG A 529 0.37 34.78 2.41
N GLN A 530 0.23 33.68 1.64
CA GLN A 530 -0.66 33.62 0.49
C GLN A 530 -2.14 33.74 0.89
N ILE A 531 -2.54 33.07 1.97
CA ILE A 531 -3.90 33.19 2.52
C ILE A 531 -4.18 34.62 2.97
N GLY A 532 -3.20 35.31 3.59
CA GLY A 532 -3.33 36.68 4.03
C GLY A 532 -3.52 37.70 2.89
N LEU A 533 -3.21 37.31 1.65
CA LEU A 533 -3.47 38.13 0.45
C LEU A 533 -4.88 37.98 -0.11
N LEU A 534 -5.65 37.00 0.40
CA LEU A 534 -7.02 36.76 -0.08
C LEU A 534 -7.95 37.88 0.43
N PRO A 535 -8.90 38.33 -0.40
CA PRO A 535 -9.90 39.29 0.03
C PRO A 535 -10.85 38.68 1.08
N ALA A 536 -11.36 39.48 1.99
CA ALA A 536 -12.26 39.03 3.06
C ALA A 536 -13.52 38.29 2.55
N SER A 537 -13.95 38.58 1.30
CA SER A 537 -15.04 37.85 0.65
C SER A 537 -14.72 36.38 0.31
N ARG A 538 -13.43 36.04 0.21
CA ARG A 538 -12.94 34.69 -0.06
C ARG A 538 -12.40 33.99 1.19
N TRP A 539 -11.91 34.79 2.15
CA TRP A 539 -11.34 34.32 3.39
C TRP A 539 -11.91 35.12 4.58
N PRO A 540 -13.12 34.78 5.05
CA PRO A 540 -13.79 35.53 6.12
C PRO A 540 -13.27 35.21 7.53
N TRP A 541 -12.38 34.24 7.67
CA TRP A 541 -11.99 33.67 8.98
C TRP A 541 -10.81 34.35 9.66
N GLY A 542 -10.24 35.39 9.03
CA GLY A 542 -9.11 36.14 9.58
C GLY A 542 -7.76 35.43 9.38
N VAL A 543 -6.72 35.98 9.98
CA VAL A 543 -5.34 35.51 9.82
C VAL A 543 -5.16 34.16 10.55
N PRO A 544 -4.62 33.14 9.89
CA PRO A 544 -4.32 31.85 10.54
C PRO A 544 -3.25 32.03 11.63
N GLN A 545 -3.54 31.54 12.82
CA GLN A 545 -2.63 31.53 13.98
C GLN A 545 -1.80 30.25 14.04
N GLU A 546 -2.38 29.13 13.57
CA GLU A 546 -1.73 27.84 13.50
C GLU A 546 -2.13 27.15 12.18
N VAL A 547 -1.14 26.56 11.52
CA VAL A 547 -1.32 25.81 10.26
C VAL A 547 -0.76 24.40 10.41
N ARG A 548 -1.56 23.39 10.09
CA ARG A 548 -1.13 22.01 9.98
C ARG A 548 -1.42 21.52 8.57
N ILE A 549 -0.43 20.93 7.94
CA ILE A 549 -0.53 20.40 6.59
C ILE A 549 -0.23 18.91 6.64
N GLN A 550 -1.13 18.11 6.11
CA GLN A 550 -0.99 16.66 6.02
C GLN A 550 -1.18 16.20 4.56
N VAL A 551 -0.25 15.44 4.04
CA VAL A 551 -0.41 14.80 2.72
C VAL A 551 -1.36 13.62 2.85
N LEU A 552 -2.51 13.68 2.19
CA LEU A 552 -3.51 12.61 2.15
C LEU A 552 -3.18 11.58 1.06
N SER A 553 -2.85 12.06 -0.12
CA SER A 553 -2.41 11.22 -1.24
C SER A 553 -1.49 12.02 -2.16
N CYS A 554 -0.53 11.34 -2.75
CA CYS A 554 0.35 11.95 -3.73
C CYS A 554 0.42 11.01 -4.93
N HIS A 555 -0.34 11.35 -5.96
CA HIS A 555 -0.27 10.71 -7.27
C HIS A 555 0.52 11.67 -8.16
N TRP A 556 1.64 11.21 -8.72
CA TRP A 556 2.53 12.06 -9.52
C TRP A 556 1.91 12.68 -10.77
N GLU A 557 0.75 12.20 -11.17
CA GLU A 557 -0.10 12.80 -12.18
C GLU A 557 -1.57 12.62 -11.74
N PRO A 558 -2.33 13.69 -11.69
CA PRO A 558 -2.00 15.08 -11.93
C PRO A 558 -1.62 15.91 -10.69
N HIS A 559 -1.83 15.40 -9.44
CA HIS A 559 -1.67 16.22 -8.22
C HIS A 559 -1.37 15.43 -6.95
N CYS A 560 -0.88 16.14 -5.93
CA CYS A 560 -0.87 15.71 -4.52
C CYS A 560 -2.03 16.35 -3.78
N THR A 561 -2.78 15.58 -3.02
CA THR A 561 -3.87 16.06 -2.17
C THR A 561 -3.39 16.22 -0.74
N LEU A 562 -3.63 17.41 -0.18
CA LEU A 562 -3.26 17.79 1.17
C LEU A 562 -4.51 18.03 2.01
N GLU A 563 -4.49 17.65 3.28
CA GLU A 563 -5.38 18.21 4.28
C GLU A 563 -4.67 19.39 4.94
N ILE A 564 -5.33 20.53 5.00
CA ILE A 564 -4.82 21.76 5.60
C ILE A 564 -5.78 22.15 6.71
N VAL A 565 -5.30 22.14 7.94
CA VAL A 565 -6.07 22.54 9.12
C VAL A 565 -5.55 23.89 9.59
N LEU A 566 -6.42 24.88 9.60
CA LEU A 566 -6.11 26.25 9.97
C LEU A 566 -6.87 26.64 11.24
N ARG A 567 -6.16 27.15 12.23
CA ARG A 567 -6.77 27.76 13.40
C ARG A 567 -6.74 29.26 13.24
N THR A 568 -7.89 29.91 13.34
CA THR A 568 -8.08 31.35 13.34
C THR A 568 -8.81 31.79 14.61
N GLN A 569 -9.01 33.09 14.79
CA GLN A 569 -9.84 33.59 15.90
C GLN A 569 -11.30 33.13 15.81
N SER A 570 -11.80 32.86 14.61
CA SER A 570 -13.16 32.35 14.37
C SER A 570 -13.33 30.84 14.56
N GLY A 571 -12.24 30.09 14.75
CA GLY A 571 -12.29 28.64 14.97
C GLY A 571 -11.26 27.83 14.18
N CYS A 572 -11.54 26.53 14.03
CA CYS A 572 -10.71 25.58 13.30
C CYS A 572 -11.37 25.28 11.94
N HIS A 573 -10.62 25.46 10.88
CA HIS A 573 -11.10 25.27 9.49
C HIS A 573 -10.29 24.17 8.81
N ARG A 574 -10.98 23.14 8.31
CA ARG A 574 -10.38 22.02 7.59
C ARG A 574 -10.59 22.16 6.10
N LEU A 575 -9.51 22.13 5.35
CA LEU A 575 -9.50 22.37 3.91
C LEU A 575 -8.77 21.25 3.17
N ILE A 576 -9.04 21.13 1.89
CA ILE A 576 -8.30 20.29 0.95
C ILE A 576 -7.47 21.20 0.05
N GLY A 577 -6.17 20.94 0.00
CA GLY A 577 -5.25 21.50 -0.97
C GLY A 577 -4.90 20.46 -2.04
N LYS A 578 -4.94 20.84 -3.32
CA LYS A 578 -4.42 20.04 -4.42
C LYS A 578 -3.24 20.77 -5.06
N VAL A 579 -2.04 20.19 -4.95
CA VAL A 579 -0.83 20.75 -5.56
C VAL A 579 -0.54 20.01 -6.87
N TYR A 580 -0.48 20.75 -7.96
CA TYR A 580 -0.32 20.21 -9.30
C TYR A 580 1.14 20.29 -9.80
N ALA A 581 1.54 19.35 -10.63
CA ALA A 581 2.85 19.38 -11.30
C ALA A 581 2.95 20.53 -12.33
N THR A 582 1.81 20.88 -12.97
CA THR A 582 1.72 21.96 -13.95
C THR A 582 0.61 22.93 -13.53
N ASP A 583 0.45 24.05 -14.24
CA ASP A 583 -0.64 24.98 -13.97
C ASP A 583 -2.01 24.34 -14.27
N HIS A 584 -2.88 24.34 -13.24
CA HIS A 584 -4.25 23.80 -13.31
C HIS A 584 -5.30 24.83 -12.83
N GLN A 585 -5.06 26.12 -13.08
CA GLN A 585 -6.00 27.18 -12.78
C GLN A 585 -7.37 26.96 -13.44
N ASN A 586 -7.42 26.25 -14.55
CA ASN A 586 -8.64 25.87 -15.25
C ASN A 586 -9.60 25.06 -14.34
N VAL A 587 -9.09 24.20 -13.44
CA VAL A 587 -9.94 23.43 -12.50
C VAL A 587 -10.66 24.37 -11.53
N TYR A 588 -9.92 25.34 -10.96
CA TYR A 588 -10.52 26.37 -10.11
C TYR A 588 -11.60 27.15 -10.86
N GLN A 589 -11.34 27.55 -12.11
CA GLN A 589 -12.31 28.28 -12.95
C GLN A 589 -13.56 27.46 -13.26
N VAL A 590 -13.40 26.14 -13.46
CA VAL A 590 -14.52 25.22 -13.65
C VAL A 590 -15.38 25.16 -12.38
N MET A 591 -14.76 24.99 -11.22
CA MET A 591 -15.49 24.94 -9.94
C MET A 591 -16.22 26.25 -9.65
N GLU A 592 -15.61 27.41 -9.93
CA GLU A 592 -16.29 28.71 -9.80
C GLU A 592 -17.52 28.84 -10.74
N ARG A 593 -17.40 28.36 -11.98
CA ARG A 593 -18.55 28.35 -12.91
C ARG A 593 -19.67 27.42 -12.46
N LEU A 594 -19.32 26.25 -11.92
CA LEU A 594 -20.30 25.31 -11.36
C LEU A 594 -21.01 25.92 -10.14
N ARG A 595 -20.28 26.59 -9.27
CA ARG A 595 -20.86 27.31 -8.15
C ARG A 595 -21.86 28.36 -8.62
N GLN A 596 -21.50 29.18 -9.62
CA GLN A 596 -22.39 30.19 -10.22
C GLN A 596 -23.61 29.57 -10.93
N ALA A 597 -23.49 28.32 -11.41
CA ALA A 597 -24.60 27.57 -11.99
C ALA A 597 -25.52 26.90 -10.94
N GLY A 598 -25.35 27.20 -9.65
CA GLY A 598 -26.21 26.76 -8.56
C GLY A 598 -25.76 25.47 -7.87
N PHE A 599 -24.43 25.15 -7.89
CA PHE A 599 -23.83 24.10 -7.10
C PHE A 599 -23.08 24.68 -5.87
N ASP A 600 -23.65 25.70 -5.25
CA ASP A 600 -23.09 26.31 -4.03
C ASP A 600 -23.04 25.28 -2.86
N PRO A 601 -22.17 25.50 -1.88
CA PRO A 601 -22.08 24.63 -0.70
C PRO A 601 -23.37 24.48 0.09
N ASP A 602 -24.25 25.48 0.05
CA ASP A 602 -25.54 25.48 0.75
C ASP A 602 -26.66 24.85 -0.09
N ALA A 603 -26.41 24.50 -1.34
CA ALA A 603 -27.39 23.87 -2.21
C ALA A 603 -27.52 22.35 -1.92
N GLU A 604 -28.72 21.79 -2.15
CA GLU A 604 -28.93 20.34 -2.03
C GLU A 604 -27.96 19.54 -2.89
N PHE A 605 -27.67 20.01 -4.09
CA PHE A 605 -26.65 19.48 -5.00
C PHE A 605 -25.52 20.48 -5.10
N SER A 606 -24.34 20.10 -4.63
CA SER A 606 -23.22 21.02 -4.44
C SER A 606 -21.90 20.43 -4.92
N ILE A 607 -20.89 21.29 -4.91
CA ILE A 607 -19.47 20.95 -5.01
C ILE A 607 -18.73 21.53 -3.80
N PRO A 608 -17.49 21.11 -3.51
CA PRO A 608 -16.66 21.82 -2.51
C PRO A 608 -16.51 23.28 -2.88
N LEU A 609 -16.58 24.18 -1.89
CA LEU A 609 -16.28 25.60 -2.11
C LEU A 609 -14.85 25.78 -2.59
N PRO A 610 -14.61 26.26 -3.81
CA PRO A 610 -13.26 26.64 -4.23
C PRO A 610 -12.88 27.97 -3.57
N LEU A 611 -11.88 27.96 -2.70
CA LEU A 611 -11.45 29.15 -1.97
C LEU A 611 -10.47 30.00 -2.76
N ALA A 612 -9.42 29.37 -3.27
CA ALA A 612 -8.39 30.05 -4.05
C ALA A 612 -7.59 29.07 -4.94
N TYR A 613 -7.00 29.63 -5.98
CA TYR A 613 -5.88 29.01 -6.67
C TYR A 613 -4.65 29.93 -6.52
N PHE A 614 -3.55 29.37 -6.04
CA PHE A 614 -2.28 30.08 -5.87
C PHE A 614 -1.32 29.67 -6.99
N PRO A 615 -1.15 30.47 -8.04
CA PRO A 615 -0.32 30.08 -9.20
C PRO A 615 1.14 29.80 -8.85
N SER A 616 1.72 30.57 -7.93
CA SER A 616 3.10 30.39 -7.46
C SER A 616 3.32 29.04 -6.74
N LEU A 617 2.28 28.50 -6.10
CA LEU A 617 2.29 27.21 -5.40
C LEU A 617 1.67 26.09 -6.24
N ARG A 618 1.08 26.42 -7.38
CA ARG A 618 0.22 25.51 -8.18
C ARG A 618 -0.80 24.81 -7.27
N LEU A 619 -1.32 25.51 -6.27
CA LEU A 619 -2.18 24.97 -5.21
C LEU A 619 -3.61 25.45 -5.41
N LEU A 620 -4.52 24.51 -5.60
CA LEU A 620 -5.95 24.71 -5.44
C LEU A 620 -6.33 24.47 -3.97
N LEU A 621 -6.88 25.49 -3.33
CA LEU A 621 -7.42 25.42 -1.98
C LEU A 621 -8.95 25.38 -2.04
N GLN A 622 -9.56 24.38 -1.41
CA GLN A 622 -11.01 24.16 -1.41
C GLN A 622 -11.50 23.64 -0.07
N GLU A 623 -12.80 23.75 0.15
CA GLU A 623 -13.48 23.17 1.29
C GLU A 623 -13.18 21.67 1.43
N ARG A 624 -13.02 21.19 2.66
CA ARG A 624 -13.16 19.80 2.98
C ARG A 624 -14.64 19.50 3.27
N VAL A 625 -15.29 18.78 2.37
CA VAL A 625 -16.66 18.32 2.60
C VAL A 625 -16.65 17.21 3.64
N GLU A 626 -17.31 17.43 4.77
CA GLU A 626 -17.47 16.44 5.83
C GLU A 626 -18.78 15.69 5.64
N GLY A 627 -18.70 14.37 5.59
CA GLY A 627 -19.86 13.52 5.34
C GLY A 627 -19.42 12.09 5.02
N MET A 628 -20.40 11.23 4.79
CA MET A 628 -20.20 9.84 4.41
C MET A 628 -20.10 9.73 2.89
N SER A 629 -19.07 9.04 2.39
CA SER A 629 -19.00 8.80 0.94
C SER A 629 -20.06 7.81 0.47
N ALA A 630 -20.52 7.95 -0.76
CA ALA A 630 -21.44 6.98 -1.35
C ALA A 630 -20.84 5.57 -1.31
N LYS A 631 -19.53 5.46 -1.48
CA LYS A 631 -18.80 4.19 -1.36
C LYS A 631 -19.04 3.51 -0.01
N GLU A 632 -18.87 4.24 1.10
CA GLU A 632 -19.08 3.70 2.45
C GLU A 632 -20.53 3.23 2.64
N ILE A 633 -21.51 3.96 2.08
CA ILE A 633 -22.91 3.57 2.16
C ILE A 633 -23.18 2.32 1.31
N PHE A 634 -22.59 2.19 0.11
CA PHE A 634 -22.74 0.99 -0.72
C PHE A 634 -22.01 -0.23 -0.12
N GLU A 635 -20.97 -0.04 0.67
CA GLU A 635 -20.24 -1.12 1.34
C GLU A 635 -20.95 -1.63 2.60
N HIS A 636 -21.72 -0.77 3.30
CA HIS A 636 -22.22 -1.08 4.65
C HIS A 636 -23.73 -0.85 4.81
N GLY A 637 -24.35 -0.11 3.90
CA GLY A 637 -25.79 0.21 3.96
C GLY A 637 -26.67 -0.96 3.54
N ASP A 638 -27.93 -0.90 3.97
CA ASP A 638 -28.97 -1.82 3.49
C ASP A 638 -29.40 -1.50 2.04
N GLU A 639 -30.20 -2.38 1.45
CA GLU A 639 -30.68 -2.23 0.07
C GLU A 639 -31.45 -0.92 -0.15
N ARG A 640 -32.21 -0.44 0.85
CA ARG A 640 -32.94 0.83 0.79
C ARG A 640 -32.01 2.03 0.80
N GLN A 641 -31.01 1.99 1.65
CA GLN A 641 -29.98 3.03 1.74
C GLN A 641 -29.18 3.11 0.44
N CYS A 642 -28.76 1.97 -0.09
CA CYS A 642 -28.08 1.87 -1.38
C CYS A 642 -28.93 2.42 -2.53
N ALA A 643 -30.22 2.08 -2.59
CA ALA A 643 -31.14 2.61 -3.60
C ALA A 643 -31.31 4.13 -3.47
N ALA A 644 -31.52 4.65 -2.27
CA ALA A 644 -31.69 6.09 -2.02
C ALA A 644 -30.44 6.91 -2.40
N VAL A 645 -29.25 6.38 -2.09
CA VAL A 645 -27.96 6.97 -2.48
C VAL A 645 -27.79 6.98 -3.99
N ALA A 646 -28.13 5.88 -4.66
CA ALA A 646 -28.06 5.77 -6.11
C ALA A 646 -29.04 6.76 -6.79
N GLU A 647 -30.27 6.86 -6.31
CA GLU A 647 -31.28 7.80 -6.82
C GLU A 647 -30.83 9.26 -6.68
N ARG A 648 -30.29 9.61 -5.51
CA ARG A 648 -29.82 10.96 -5.26
C ARG A 648 -28.60 11.32 -6.10
N SER A 649 -27.70 10.37 -6.30
CA SER A 649 -26.56 10.50 -7.21
C SER A 649 -27.02 10.71 -8.66
N ALA A 650 -28.07 9.99 -9.11
CA ALA A 650 -28.64 10.15 -10.45
C ALA A 650 -29.22 11.55 -10.66
N ARG A 651 -30.01 12.07 -9.72
CA ARG A 651 -30.59 13.43 -9.79
C ARG A 651 -29.49 14.51 -9.81
N TRP A 652 -28.43 14.31 -9.03
CA TRP A 652 -27.26 15.20 -9.05
C TRP A 652 -26.64 15.24 -10.45
N LEU A 653 -26.40 14.07 -11.06
CA LEU A 653 -25.78 13.98 -12.39
C LEU A 653 -26.65 14.60 -13.48
N VAL A 654 -27.98 14.38 -13.46
CA VAL A 654 -28.92 14.99 -14.42
C VAL A 654 -28.84 16.51 -14.32
N ARG A 655 -28.95 17.07 -13.10
CA ARG A 655 -28.86 18.52 -12.91
C ARG A 655 -27.53 19.07 -13.45
N PHE A 656 -26.42 18.36 -13.14
CA PHE A 656 -25.11 18.75 -13.61
C PHE A 656 -25.04 18.78 -15.16
N GLN A 657 -25.45 17.72 -15.83
CA GLN A 657 -25.42 17.62 -17.28
C GLN A 657 -26.33 18.62 -17.98
N THR A 658 -27.38 19.08 -17.27
CA THR A 658 -28.36 20.04 -17.80
C THR A 658 -27.91 21.50 -17.65
N VAL A 659 -27.31 21.86 -16.49
CA VAL A 659 -27.04 23.30 -16.21
C VAL A 659 -25.57 23.69 -16.34
N ALA A 660 -24.65 22.72 -16.27
CA ALA A 660 -23.23 23.02 -16.39
C ALA A 660 -22.83 23.36 -17.83
N ALA A 661 -22.11 24.46 -18.00
CA ALA A 661 -21.64 24.86 -19.34
C ALA A 661 -20.55 23.92 -19.84
N PRO A 662 -20.72 23.25 -20.99
CA PRO A 662 -19.68 22.40 -21.56
C PRO A 662 -18.41 23.21 -21.81
N ALA A 663 -17.27 22.74 -21.25
CA ALA A 663 -15.99 23.41 -21.43
C ALA A 663 -14.82 22.41 -21.37
N GLY A 664 -13.75 22.73 -22.03
CA GLY A 664 -12.56 21.90 -22.04
C GLY A 664 -12.45 21.00 -23.28
N ARG A 665 -11.79 19.88 -23.12
CA ARG A 665 -11.50 18.95 -24.20
C ARG A 665 -12.72 18.10 -24.55
N ILE A 666 -12.95 17.87 -25.84
CA ILE A 666 -13.98 16.94 -26.30
C ILE A 666 -13.46 15.51 -26.21
N SER A 667 -14.14 14.66 -25.44
CA SER A 667 -13.84 13.23 -25.29
C SER A 667 -14.77 12.39 -26.18
N GLY A 668 -14.41 12.26 -27.47
CA GLY A 668 -15.16 11.49 -28.46
C GLY A 668 -14.94 9.97 -28.35
N ILE A 669 -15.78 9.20 -29.06
CA ILE A 669 -15.79 7.73 -29.10
C ILE A 669 -14.42 7.15 -29.50
N ASP A 670 -13.75 7.77 -30.49
CA ASP A 670 -12.45 7.30 -31.00
C ASP A 670 -11.37 7.24 -29.93
N ARG A 671 -11.39 8.18 -28.99
CA ARG A 671 -10.49 8.17 -27.83
C ARG A 671 -10.72 6.94 -26.93
N PHE A 672 -11.97 6.56 -26.74
CA PHE A 672 -12.33 5.38 -25.93
C PHE A 672 -11.98 4.09 -26.65
N LEU A 673 -12.22 4.01 -27.96
CA LEU A 673 -11.78 2.87 -28.79
C LEU A 673 -10.24 2.72 -28.77
N SER A 674 -9.50 3.79 -29.03
CA SER A 674 -8.04 3.76 -28.97
C SER A 674 -7.51 3.37 -27.59
N SER A 675 -8.21 3.77 -26.50
CA SER A 675 -7.87 3.36 -25.15
C SER A 675 -8.12 1.88 -24.92
N ALA A 676 -9.24 1.35 -25.43
CA ALA A 676 -9.57 -0.08 -25.37
C ALA A 676 -8.59 -0.92 -26.17
N GLU A 677 -8.20 -0.47 -27.37
CA GLU A 677 -7.21 -1.14 -28.22
C GLU A 677 -5.85 -1.27 -27.55
N ARG A 678 -5.34 -0.16 -26.98
CA ARG A 678 -4.07 -0.20 -26.23
C ARG A 678 -4.14 -1.16 -25.06
N LYS A 679 -5.28 -1.22 -24.36
CA LYS A 679 -5.45 -2.11 -23.21
C LYS A 679 -5.55 -3.58 -23.63
N CYS A 680 -6.33 -3.88 -24.65
CA CYS A 680 -6.43 -5.24 -25.20
C CYS A 680 -5.09 -5.73 -25.75
N ARG A 681 -4.33 -4.87 -26.45
CA ARG A 681 -2.97 -5.18 -26.89
C ARG A 681 -2.09 -5.56 -25.70
N LEU A 682 -2.07 -4.77 -24.64
CA LEU A 682 -1.30 -5.05 -23.45
C LEU A 682 -1.67 -6.38 -22.80
N ILE A 683 -2.99 -6.72 -22.74
CA ILE A 683 -3.46 -8.00 -22.20
C ILE A 683 -2.98 -9.14 -23.10
N SER A 684 -3.15 -9.03 -24.43
CA SER A 684 -2.77 -10.06 -25.39
C SER A 684 -1.25 -10.31 -25.41
N GLU A 685 -0.44 -9.26 -25.30
CA GLU A 685 1.02 -9.36 -25.18
C GLU A 685 1.44 -10.01 -23.85
N SER A 686 0.64 -9.82 -22.81
CA SER A 686 0.91 -10.40 -21.49
C SER A 686 0.46 -11.86 -21.36
N ASP A 687 -0.59 -12.26 -22.07
CA ASP A 687 -1.14 -13.63 -22.09
C ASP A 687 -1.87 -13.95 -23.39
N ALA A 688 -1.26 -14.84 -24.19
CA ALA A 688 -1.80 -15.26 -25.49
C ALA A 688 -3.18 -15.98 -25.40
N LEU A 689 -3.51 -16.57 -24.27
CA LEU A 689 -4.81 -17.24 -24.07
C LEU A 689 -5.98 -16.25 -23.94
N LEU A 690 -5.69 -15.00 -23.58
CA LEU A 690 -6.68 -13.92 -23.51
C LEU A 690 -6.80 -13.14 -24.83
N ALA A 691 -5.93 -13.38 -25.78
CA ALA A 691 -5.89 -12.64 -27.07
C ALA A 691 -7.22 -12.75 -27.83
N SER A 692 -7.79 -13.97 -27.92
CA SER A 692 -9.07 -14.19 -28.61
C SER A 692 -10.23 -13.42 -27.98
N LYS A 693 -10.30 -13.36 -26.64
CA LYS A 693 -11.31 -12.56 -25.92
C LYS A 693 -11.09 -11.04 -26.18
N CYS A 694 -9.84 -10.61 -26.26
CA CYS A 694 -9.50 -9.22 -26.58
C CYS A 694 -9.95 -8.83 -27.98
N GLU A 695 -9.66 -9.66 -28.98
CA GLU A 695 -10.09 -9.46 -30.37
C GLU A 695 -11.62 -9.40 -30.48
N GLN A 696 -12.30 -10.36 -29.90
CA GLN A 696 -13.78 -10.41 -29.89
C GLN A 696 -14.38 -9.15 -29.22
N LEU A 697 -13.78 -8.68 -28.11
CA LEU A 697 -14.28 -7.48 -27.44
C LEU A 697 -14.05 -6.23 -28.30
N LEU A 698 -12.88 -6.09 -28.93
CA LEU A 698 -12.57 -4.96 -29.81
C LEU A 698 -13.46 -4.94 -31.07
N GLU A 699 -13.70 -6.09 -31.69
CA GLU A 699 -14.61 -6.22 -32.83
C GLU A 699 -16.01 -5.76 -32.47
N ARG A 700 -16.56 -6.22 -31.33
CA ARG A 700 -17.88 -5.79 -30.84
C ARG A 700 -17.93 -4.30 -30.48
N LEU A 701 -16.86 -3.75 -29.88
CA LEU A 701 -16.79 -2.31 -29.59
C LEU A 701 -16.78 -1.48 -30.87
N ARG A 702 -16.01 -1.88 -31.89
CA ARG A 702 -15.96 -1.21 -33.20
C ARG A 702 -17.32 -1.30 -33.92
N ALA A 703 -17.99 -2.43 -33.86
CA ALA A 703 -19.32 -2.60 -34.43
C ALA A 703 -20.40 -1.78 -33.70
N ALA A 704 -20.26 -1.56 -32.40
CA ALA A 704 -21.21 -0.79 -31.61
C ALA A 704 -21.04 0.74 -31.81
N ALA A 705 -19.82 1.23 -32.01
CA ALA A 705 -19.51 2.65 -32.07
C ALA A 705 -20.33 3.45 -33.15
N PRO A 706 -20.50 2.98 -34.38
CA PRO A 706 -21.26 3.72 -35.42
C PRO A 706 -22.76 3.83 -35.13
N SER A 707 -23.31 2.98 -34.25
CA SER A 707 -24.76 2.94 -33.99
C SER A 707 -25.28 4.07 -33.12
N PHE A 708 -24.41 4.96 -32.62
CA PHE A 708 -24.84 6.06 -31.72
C PHE A 708 -25.28 7.34 -32.48
N GLY A 709 -25.09 7.43 -33.81
CA GLY A 709 -25.40 8.60 -34.57
C GLY A 709 -24.62 9.85 -34.16
N ALA A 710 -25.20 11.05 -34.39
CA ALA A 710 -24.62 12.28 -33.87
C ALA A 710 -24.77 12.32 -32.36
N VAL A 711 -23.62 12.22 -31.64
CA VAL A 711 -23.56 12.21 -30.18
C VAL A 711 -23.91 13.61 -29.66
N SER A 712 -24.95 13.72 -28.80
CA SER A 712 -25.12 14.95 -28.04
C SER A 712 -24.04 15.00 -26.97
N THR A 713 -23.43 16.15 -26.85
CA THR A 713 -22.39 16.35 -25.84
C THR A 713 -22.89 17.25 -24.72
N CYS A 714 -22.52 16.94 -23.49
CA CYS A 714 -22.78 17.76 -22.31
C CYS A 714 -21.47 17.98 -21.52
N ALA A 715 -21.57 18.76 -20.46
CA ALA A 715 -20.52 18.82 -19.46
C ALA A 715 -20.33 17.43 -18.83
N GLY A 716 -19.10 16.97 -18.75
CA GLY A 716 -18.73 15.69 -18.18
C GLY A 716 -17.80 15.83 -16.99
N HIS A 717 -18.05 15.05 -15.93
CA HIS A 717 -17.17 14.99 -14.76
C HIS A 717 -15.86 14.23 -15.08
N GLY A 718 -15.94 13.19 -15.92
CA GLY A 718 -14.79 12.38 -16.34
C GLY A 718 -14.45 11.22 -15.41
N ASP A 719 -14.75 11.32 -14.11
CA ASP A 719 -14.57 10.25 -13.12
C ASP A 719 -15.73 10.15 -12.13
N TYR A 720 -16.96 10.28 -12.61
CA TYR A 720 -18.16 10.19 -11.76
C TYR A 720 -18.32 8.78 -11.20
N CYS A 721 -18.05 8.58 -9.93
CA CYS A 721 -18.07 7.27 -9.27
C CYS A 721 -18.36 7.39 -7.76
N GLU A 722 -18.61 6.26 -7.11
CA GLU A 722 -19.08 6.18 -5.74
C GLU A 722 -18.19 6.88 -4.70
N HIS A 723 -16.89 6.91 -4.90
CA HIS A 723 -15.97 7.54 -3.94
C HIS A 723 -15.80 9.06 -4.16
N GLN A 724 -16.32 9.61 -5.25
CA GLN A 724 -16.32 11.05 -5.51
C GLN A 724 -17.61 11.75 -5.03
N ILE A 725 -18.55 11.01 -4.47
CA ILE A 725 -19.83 11.55 -4.01
C ILE A 725 -19.89 11.47 -2.49
N ILE A 726 -20.12 12.60 -1.84
CA ILE A 726 -20.17 12.74 -0.38
C ILE A 726 -21.56 13.22 0.03
N PHE A 727 -22.19 12.50 0.96
CA PHE A 727 -23.44 12.85 1.60
C PHE A 727 -23.15 13.56 2.91
N ALA A 728 -23.34 14.87 2.91
CA ALA A 728 -23.20 15.73 4.08
C ALA A 728 -24.61 16.15 4.57
N ALA A 729 -24.70 16.79 5.75
CA ALA A 729 -25.97 17.23 6.33
C ALA A 729 -26.84 18.02 5.35
N GLY A 730 -27.85 17.37 4.77
CA GLY A 730 -28.81 17.96 3.83
C GLY A 730 -28.32 18.09 2.38
N ARG A 731 -27.04 17.91 2.04
CA ARG A 731 -26.50 18.10 0.69
C ARG A 731 -25.80 16.87 0.13
N THR A 732 -25.72 16.81 -1.19
CA THR A 732 -24.90 15.85 -1.94
C THR A 732 -23.80 16.63 -2.66
N ALA A 733 -22.55 16.42 -2.25
CA ALA A 733 -21.40 17.08 -2.85
C ALA A 733 -20.60 16.12 -3.72
N VAL A 734 -20.20 16.57 -4.92
CA VAL A 734 -19.31 15.81 -5.81
C VAL A 734 -17.97 16.50 -5.87
N VAL A 735 -16.92 15.70 -5.68
CA VAL A 735 -15.51 16.14 -5.57
C VAL A 735 -14.70 15.68 -6.78
N ASP A 736 -13.46 16.18 -6.91
CA ASP A 736 -12.46 15.75 -7.90
C ASP A 736 -12.75 16.15 -9.36
N TRP A 737 -12.62 17.44 -9.62
CA TRP A 737 -12.97 18.10 -10.90
C TRP A 737 -11.83 18.13 -11.94
N ASP A 738 -10.74 17.38 -11.69
CA ASP A 738 -9.54 17.42 -12.54
C ASP A 738 -9.75 16.88 -13.96
N LEU A 739 -10.75 16.02 -14.15
CA LEU A 739 -11.07 15.40 -15.44
C LEU A 739 -12.29 16.00 -16.14
N TYR A 740 -12.74 17.19 -15.71
CA TYR A 740 -13.85 17.88 -16.34
C TYR A 740 -13.61 18.10 -17.83
N ASP A 741 -14.58 17.73 -18.66
CA ASP A 741 -14.48 17.79 -20.11
C ASP A 741 -15.85 17.86 -20.79
N ILE A 742 -15.85 17.74 -22.12
CA ILE A 742 -17.08 17.64 -22.94
C ILE A 742 -17.21 16.19 -23.40
N ALA A 743 -18.31 15.52 -23.07
CA ALA A 743 -18.50 14.11 -23.40
C ALA A 743 -19.97 13.75 -23.64
N ASP A 744 -20.16 12.52 -24.12
CA ASP A 744 -21.45 11.87 -24.19
C ASP A 744 -22.02 11.68 -22.76
N PRO A 745 -23.29 12.05 -22.48
CA PRO A 745 -23.91 11.87 -21.18
C PRO A 745 -23.88 10.41 -20.67
N ALA A 746 -23.91 9.42 -21.56
CA ALA A 746 -23.82 8.01 -21.20
C ALA A 746 -22.48 7.62 -20.56
N ARG A 747 -21.44 8.40 -20.78
CA ARG A 747 -20.09 8.12 -20.25
C ARG A 747 -20.08 8.13 -18.72
N ASP A 748 -20.55 9.19 -18.10
CA ASP A 748 -20.53 9.32 -16.63
C ASP A 748 -21.56 8.38 -15.97
N VAL A 749 -22.70 8.12 -16.63
CA VAL A 749 -23.67 7.09 -16.21
C VAL A 749 -23.00 5.70 -16.20
N ALA A 750 -22.32 5.34 -17.29
CA ALA A 750 -21.61 4.06 -17.38
C ALA A 750 -20.48 3.94 -16.35
N LYS A 751 -19.75 5.04 -16.14
CA LYS A 751 -18.67 5.08 -15.16
C LYS A 751 -19.18 4.80 -13.75
N PHE A 752 -20.31 5.41 -13.35
CA PHE A 752 -20.92 5.17 -12.05
C PHE A 752 -21.36 3.71 -11.90
N ILE A 753 -22.11 3.18 -12.88
CA ILE A 753 -22.61 1.80 -12.84
C ILE A 753 -21.45 0.79 -12.76
N VAL A 754 -20.42 0.94 -13.60
CA VAL A 754 -19.24 0.04 -13.56
C VAL A 754 -18.48 0.19 -12.25
N SER A 755 -18.48 1.38 -11.64
CA SER A 755 -17.85 1.56 -10.34
C SER A 755 -18.56 0.76 -9.24
N LEU A 756 -19.91 0.70 -9.27
CA LEU A 756 -20.71 -0.15 -8.37
C LEU A 756 -20.48 -1.64 -8.63
N GLU A 757 -20.49 -2.09 -9.90
CA GLU A 757 -20.22 -3.48 -10.26
C GLU A 757 -18.83 -3.92 -9.77
N ARG A 758 -17.83 -3.06 -9.86
CA ARG A 758 -16.47 -3.31 -9.36
C ARG A 758 -16.38 -3.25 -7.83
N LEU A 759 -17.16 -2.38 -7.20
CA LEU A 759 -17.26 -2.33 -5.74
C LEU A 759 -17.88 -3.64 -5.25
N ALA A 760 -18.97 -4.08 -5.87
CA ALA A 760 -19.66 -5.34 -5.59
C ALA A 760 -18.68 -6.54 -5.70
N MET A 761 -17.92 -6.61 -6.77
CA MET A 761 -16.90 -7.66 -6.96
C MET A 761 -15.83 -7.65 -5.86
N ARG A 762 -15.37 -6.47 -5.43
CA ARG A 762 -14.31 -6.33 -4.42
C ARG A 762 -14.78 -6.62 -3.00
N HIS A 763 -16.00 -6.21 -2.69
CA HIS A 763 -16.53 -6.22 -1.32
C HIS A 763 -17.42 -7.43 -1.06
N PHE A 764 -18.26 -7.82 -2.03
CA PHE A 764 -19.24 -8.91 -1.88
C PHE A 764 -18.89 -10.17 -2.68
N GLY A 765 -17.76 -10.19 -3.38
CA GLY A 765 -17.29 -11.38 -4.12
C GLY A 765 -18.00 -11.66 -5.45
N GLY A 766 -18.94 -10.79 -5.87
CA GLY A 766 -19.66 -10.94 -7.14
C GLY A 766 -20.04 -9.59 -7.74
N THR A 767 -20.07 -9.46 -9.06
CA THR A 767 -20.33 -8.19 -9.77
C THR A 767 -21.76 -7.69 -9.62
N ARG A 768 -22.70 -8.53 -9.15
CA ARG A 768 -24.15 -8.28 -9.16
C ARG A 768 -24.76 -7.86 -7.83
N ALA A 769 -24.00 -7.82 -6.75
CA ALA A 769 -24.55 -7.54 -5.41
C ALA A 769 -25.17 -6.13 -5.30
N LEU A 770 -24.79 -5.20 -6.18
CA LEU A 770 -25.33 -3.83 -6.22
C LEU A 770 -26.17 -3.55 -7.49
N ASP A 771 -26.66 -4.59 -8.19
CA ASP A 771 -27.50 -4.43 -9.39
C ASP A 771 -28.79 -3.65 -9.10
N GLY A 772 -29.39 -3.83 -7.92
CA GLY A 772 -30.56 -3.05 -7.49
C GLY A 772 -30.26 -1.55 -7.42
N ALA A 773 -29.14 -1.16 -6.86
CA ALA A 773 -28.70 0.23 -6.79
C ALA A 773 -28.37 0.79 -8.19
N ALA A 774 -27.68 0.01 -9.04
CA ALA A 774 -27.37 0.41 -10.41
C ALA A 774 -28.64 0.61 -11.25
N ALA A 775 -29.65 -0.28 -11.09
CA ALA A 775 -30.95 -0.15 -11.74
C ALA A 775 -31.73 1.06 -11.23
N ALA A 776 -31.72 1.32 -9.91
CA ALA A 776 -32.33 2.52 -9.32
C ALA A 776 -31.68 3.81 -9.85
N PHE A 777 -30.34 3.84 -9.96
CA PHE A 777 -29.61 4.95 -10.54
C PHE A 777 -30.05 5.23 -11.98
N LEU A 778 -30.03 4.23 -12.86
CA LEU A 778 -30.37 4.42 -14.27
C LEU A 778 -31.84 4.83 -14.47
N ARG A 779 -32.76 4.19 -13.75
CA ARG A 779 -34.18 4.53 -13.77
C ARG A 779 -34.38 5.98 -13.36
N THR A 780 -33.86 6.39 -12.20
CA THR A 780 -34.02 7.76 -11.71
C THR A 780 -33.32 8.78 -12.60
N TYR A 781 -32.18 8.41 -13.22
CA TYR A 781 -31.53 9.28 -14.20
C TYR A 781 -32.47 9.62 -15.36
N LEU A 782 -33.18 8.63 -15.92
CA LEU A 782 -34.10 8.82 -17.03
C LEU A 782 -35.40 9.57 -16.59
N GLU A 783 -35.94 9.20 -15.44
CA GLU A 783 -37.14 9.84 -14.85
C GLU A 783 -36.89 11.32 -14.49
N ALA A 784 -35.69 11.67 -14.08
CA ALA A 784 -35.28 13.03 -13.74
C ALA A 784 -35.03 13.92 -14.98
N GLY A 785 -35.18 13.42 -16.19
CA GLY A 785 -34.99 14.16 -17.44
C GLY A 785 -33.56 14.04 -18.03
N GLY A 786 -32.82 12.98 -17.66
CA GLY A 786 -31.55 12.66 -18.32
C GLY A 786 -31.74 12.26 -19.78
N ASP A 787 -30.62 12.28 -20.56
CA ASP A 787 -30.71 12.02 -22.01
C ASP A 787 -31.27 10.61 -22.29
N PRO A 788 -32.43 10.50 -22.98
CA PRO A 788 -33.11 9.22 -23.23
C PRO A 788 -32.32 8.27 -24.14
N ARG A 789 -31.24 8.72 -24.78
CA ARG A 789 -30.35 7.89 -25.61
C ARG A 789 -29.27 7.18 -24.78
N VAL A 790 -29.10 7.53 -23.51
CA VAL A 790 -28.12 6.89 -22.61
C VAL A 790 -28.22 5.38 -22.63
N PRO A 791 -29.39 4.70 -22.56
CA PRO A 791 -29.48 3.26 -22.62
C PRO A 791 -28.91 2.63 -23.89
N VAL A 792 -28.87 3.33 -25.00
CA VAL A 792 -28.32 2.86 -26.28
C VAL A 792 -26.80 2.84 -26.27
N ALA A 793 -26.20 3.89 -25.72
CA ALA A 793 -24.74 4.03 -25.66
C ALA A 793 -24.11 3.37 -24.41
N LEU A 794 -24.91 3.12 -23.36
CA LEU A 794 -24.47 2.57 -22.08
C LEU A 794 -23.68 1.26 -22.21
N PRO A 795 -24.08 0.25 -23.01
CA PRO A 795 -23.32 -0.99 -23.17
C PRO A 795 -21.89 -0.77 -23.67
N PHE A 796 -21.69 0.15 -24.61
CA PHE A 796 -20.37 0.50 -25.13
C PHE A 796 -19.46 1.09 -24.04
N TYR A 797 -19.93 2.13 -23.36
CA TYR A 797 -19.13 2.78 -22.32
C TYR A 797 -18.89 1.87 -21.12
N LYS A 798 -19.84 1.02 -20.75
CA LYS A 798 -19.63 -0.01 -19.71
C LYS A 798 -18.50 -0.96 -20.10
N ALA A 799 -18.50 -1.48 -21.33
CA ALA A 799 -17.45 -2.38 -21.80
C ALA A 799 -16.08 -1.71 -21.81
N VAL A 800 -16.00 -0.45 -22.26
CA VAL A 800 -14.77 0.33 -22.22
C VAL A 800 -14.29 0.56 -20.78
N PHE A 801 -15.19 0.90 -19.85
CA PHE A 801 -14.84 1.14 -18.46
C PHE A 801 -14.45 -0.14 -17.73
N TRP A 802 -14.98 -1.29 -18.09
CA TRP A 802 -14.49 -2.55 -17.56
C TRP A 802 -13.01 -2.79 -17.93
N LEU A 803 -12.58 -2.37 -19.11
CA LEU A 803 -11.16 -2.39 -19.51
C LEU A 803 -10.32 -1.28 -18.84
N LYS A 804 -10.93 -0.14 -18.46
CA LYS A 804 -10.23 0.98 -17.83
C LYS A 804 -9.79 0.62 -16.40
N GLY A 805 -8.59 0.99 -16.01
CA GLY A 805 -8.04 0.73 -14.69
C GLY A 805 -7.12 -0.49 -14.64
N ARG A 806 -6.29 -0.56 -13.61
CA ARG A 806 -5.33 -1.66 -13.36
C ARG A 806 -4.39 -2.02 -14.52
N THR A 807 -4.15 -1.11 -15.47
CA THR A 807 -3.13 -1.28 -16.53
C THR A 807 -1.82 -1.71 -15.92
N LYS A 808 -1.46 -1.09 -14.83
CA LYS A 808 -0.28 -1.39 -14.04
C LYS A 808 -0.27 -2.82 -13.50
N ALA A 809 -1.42 -3.33 -13.02
CA ALA A 809 -1.53 -4.71 -12.54
C ALA A 809 -1.29 -5.74 -13.66
N ILE A 810 -1.66 -5.42 -14.90
CA ILE A 810 -1.42 -6.24 -16.08
C ILE A 810 0.05 -6.12 -16.50
N GLN A 811 0.60 -4.91 -16.58
CA GLN A 811 2.00 -4.65 -16.95
C GLN A 811 2.98 -5.29 -15.98
N THR A 812 2.71 -5.19 -14.67
CA THR A 812 3.55 -5.76 -13.62
C THR A 812 3.20 -7.21 -13.29
N ARG A 813 2.23 -7.80 -13.97
CA ARG A 813 1.74 -9.18 -13.74
C ARG A 813 1.54 -9.45 -12.25
N THR A 814 0.90 -8.51 -11.54
CA THR A 814 0.61 -8.71 -10.10
C THR A 814 -0.20 -9.99 -9.87
N PRO A 815 -0.05 -10.68 -8.73
CA PRO A 815 -0.78 -11.91 -8.44
C PRO A 815 -2.28 -11.79 -8.73
N GLY A 816 -2.85 -12.78 -9.44
CA GLY A 816 -4.25 -12.79 -9.87
C GLY A 816 -4.57 -11.76 -10.98
N TRP A 817 -3.59 -11.16 -11.66
CA TRP A 817 -3.83 -10.22 -12.76
C TRP A 817 -4.59 -10.87 -13.91
N ARG A 818 -4.28 -12.13 -14.21
CA ARG A 818 -4.89 -12.90 -15.28
C ARG A 818 -6.38 -13.12 -15.04
N GLU A 819 -6.75 -13.63 -13.87
CA GLU A 819 -8.15 -13.82 -13.46
C GLU A 819 -8.91 -12.50 -13.51
N ARG A 820 -8.27 -11.42 -13.03
CA ARG A 820 -8.86 -10.07 -13.10
C ARG A 820 -8.99 -9.54 -14.53
N ALA A 821 -8.00 -9.80 -15.39
CA ALA A 821 -8.08 -9.43 -16.81
C ALA A 821 -9.18 -10.24 -17.51
N GLU A 822 -9.30 -11.51 -17.22
CA GLU A 822 -10.36 -12.36 -17.74
C GLU A 822 -11.75 -11.89 -17.31
N ILE A 823 -11.96 -11.61 -16.03
CA ILE A 823 -13.21 -11.00 -15.52
C ILE A 823 -13.51 -9.68 -16.23
N MET A 824 -12.51 -8.83 -16.42
CA MET A 824 -12.68 -7.54 -17.12
C MET A 824 -13.14 -7.74 -18.57
N LEU A 825 -12.56 -8.71 -19.28
CA LEU A 825 -12.94 -9.05 -20.65
C LEU A 825 -14.35 -9.66 -20.69
N ASP A 826 -14.65 -10.59 -19.81
CA ASP A 826 -15.96 -11.26 -19.74
C ASP A 826 -17.09 -10.29 -19.41
N GLU A 827 -16.89 -9.36 -18.45
CA GLU A 827 -17.88 -8.33 -18.13
C GLU A 827 -18.01 -7.29 -19.26
N GLY A 828 -16.89 -6.96 -19.92
CA GLY A 828 -16.92 -6.13 -21.12
C GLY A 828 -17.74 -6.77 -22.25
N LEU A 829 -17.51 -8.05 -22.55
CA LEU A 829 -18.26 -8.82 -23.54
C LEU A 829 -19.73 -8.98 -23.15
N ARG A 830 -20.03 -9.24 -21.88
CA ARG A 830 -21.39 -9.35 -21.35
C ARG A 830 -22.15 -8.03 -21.50
N SER A 831 -21.51 -6.89 -21.23
CA SER A 831 -22.12 -5.57 -21.39
C SER A 831 -22.61 -5.34 -22.82
N LEU A 832 -21.86 -5.83 -23.82
CA LEU A 832 -22.22 -5.71 -25.23
C LEU A 832 -23.23 -6.77 -25.72
N SER A 833 -23.37 -7.89 -25.00
CA SER A 833 -24.29 -8.97 -25.39
C SER A 833 -25.74 -8.70 -25.01
N GLY A 834 -26.02 -7.81 -24.06
CA GLY A 834 -27.36 -7.46 -23.56
C GLY A 834 -28.27 -6.74 -24.56
N ARG A 835 -27.83 -6.49 -25.79
CA ARG A 835 -28.63 -5.87 -26.86
C ARG A 835 -29.75 -6.74 -27.43
N GLN A 836 -29.87 -8.02 -27.06
CA GLN A 836 -30.90 -8.92 -27.63
C GLN A 836 -32.14 -9.16 -26.73
N ALA A 837 -32.21 -8.58 -25.53
CA ALA A 837 -33.34 -8.81 -24.64
C ALA A 837 -33.79 -7.54 -23.91
N SER A 838 -34.37 -6.58 -24.62
CA SER A 838 -35.39 -5.66 -24.07
C SER A 838 -35.99 -4.81 -25.17
N HIS A 839 -36.98 -5.34 -25.87
CA HIS A 839 -38.08 -4.51 -26.42
C HIS A 839 -38.86 -4.00 -25.21
N ILE A 840 -38.44 -2.90 -24.64
CA ILE A 840 -39.33 -2.08 -23.79
C ILE A 840 -40.05 -1.17 -24.78
N THR A 841 -41.27 -1.51 -25.10
CA THR A 841 -42.23 -0.69 -25.81
C THR A 841 -42.45 0.58 -24.97
N PRO A 842 -42.29 1.79 -25.53
CA PRO A 842 -42.67 3.01 -24.82
C PRO A 842 -44.18 3.03 -24.61
N PRO A 843 -44.72 3.56 -23.50
CA PRO A 843 -46.14 3.81 -23.38
C PRO A 843 -46.56 4.85 -24.45
N ALA A 844 -47.67 4.55 -25.13
CA ALA A 844 -48.26 5.43 -26.14
C ALA A 844 -48.71 6.78 -25.53
N PRO A 845 -48.81 7.83 -26.34
CA PRO A 845 -48.97 9.22 -25.92
C PRO A 845 -50.19 9.53 -25.09
#